data_cdc6013eba942edd31d8f0c419ab1d3a
#
_entry.id   cdc6013eba942edd31d8f0c419ab1d3a
#
_cell.length_a   1.000
_cell.length_b   1.000
_cell.length_c   1.000
_cell.angle_alpha   90.00
_cell.angle_beta   90.00
_cell.angle_gamma   90.00
#
_symmetry.space_group_name_H-M   'P 1'
#
loop_
_entity.id
_entity.type
_entity.pdbx_description
1 polymer ?
#
loop_
_entity_poly.entity_id
_entity_poly.type
_entity_poly.pdbx_seq_one_letter_code
_entity_poly.pdbx_strand_id
1 'polypeptide(L)'
;MSNHHVAKSQAEMAELFSQDLTTGVGRSVKHDSADKHVSGEALYIDDRLEFANQLHVYARTADRAHARILRIDTTPCYAFEGVRIAITHEDIPGLKDIGPVVAGDPLLAIDKVEFFGQPVLAVAARDLETARRAAMAAIVEYEDLEPVLDVVDALRKKHFVLDSHTHQRGDSAAALASAPHRIQGTLHIGGQEHFYLETQISSVMPTEDGGMIVYCSTQNPTEVQKLVAEVLDVPMNKVVLDMRRMGGGFGGKETQAASPACLCAVVARLTGQPTKMRLPRVEDMTMTGKRHPFYVEYDVGFDDNGRLHGINFDLAGNCGYSPDLSGSIVDRAMFHSDNAYYLGDATVHGHRCKTNTASNTAYRGFGGPQGMVAIEQVMDHIARHLGRDPLAVRKANYYGKTERNVTHYYQTVEHNMLDEMTADLEASSDYAERRESIRRFNANSPVLKKGLALTPVKFGISFTATFLNQAGALIHIYTDGSIHLNHGGTEMGQGLNTKVAQVVAEIFQVDFSRIQITATNTDKVPNTSPTAASSGADLNGKAAQNAAEILKKRLTEFAARHYNVTEEDVEFRNGHVRVRDQIVSFEQLVQQAYFAQVSLSSTGFYRTPKIFYDRSQARGRPFYYFAFGAACVEVIVDTLTGEYKMLRADILHDVGDSLNPAIDIGQVEGGFIQGMGWLTTEELVWNAKGKLMTNGPASYKIPAVADMPLDLRVKLVENRKNPEDTVFHSKAVGEPPFMLGIAAWCAIKDAVASIADYRVQPNIDAPATPERVLWGCEQMRKAVAAAQPAKPELETVPH
;
A
#
# COMPACT_ATOMS: atom_id res chain seq x y z
N MET A 1 -43.33 -11.26 -11.79
CA MET A 1 -43.65 -10.95 -13.20
C MET A 1 -42.75 -11.81 -14.05
N SER A 2 -43.28 -12.77 -14.74
CA SER A 2 -42.50 -13.68 -15.59
C SER A 2 -42.04 -12.94 -16.83
N ASN A 3 -40.75 -12.60 -16.90
CA ASN A 3 -40.15 -12.21 -18.18
C ASN A 3 -40.17 -13.43 -19.11
N HIS A 4 -41.14 -13.48 -20.04
CA HIS A 4 -41.09 -14.40 -21.17
C HIS A 4 -39.91 -13.95 -22.06
N HIS A 5 -38.72 -14.53 -21.83
CA HIS A 5 -37.66 -14.44 -22.84
C HIS A 5 -38.18 -15.18 -24.09
N VAL A 6 -38.41 -14.40 -25.14
CA VAL A 6 -38.67 -14.94 -26.47
C VAL A 6 -37.45 -15.82 -26.85
N ALA A 7 -37.63 -17.10 -27.09
CA ALA A 7 -36.53 -17.99 -27.46
C ALA A 7 -35.90 -17.47 -28.77
N LYS A 8 -34.60 -17.08 -28.71
CA LYS A 8 -33.88 -16.68 -29.93
C LYS A 8 -33.76 -17.79 -30.91
N SER A 9 -33.86 -17.50 -32.20
CA SER A 9 -33.65 -18.46 -33.28
C SER A 9 -32.17 -18.91 -33.30
N GLN A 10 -31.92 -20.10 -33.92
CA GLN A 10 -30.54 -20.59 -34.11
C GLN A 10 -29.67 -19.59 -34.91
N ALA A 11 -30.27 -18.86 -35.87
CA ALA A 11 -29.55 -17.85 -36.64
C ALA A 11 -29.13 -16.64 -35.77
N GLU A 12 -30.02 -16.15 -34.92
CA GLU A 12 -29.70 -15.08 -33.96
C GLU A 12 -28.65 -15.50 -32.94
N MET A 13 -28.72 -16.73 -32.43
CA MET A 13 -27.71 -17.26 -31.53
C MET A 13 -26.35 -17.43 -32.23
N ALA A 14 -26.33 -17.86 -33.51
CA ALA A 14 -25.09 -17.96 -34.28
C ALA A 14 -24.45 -16.61 -34.54
N GLU A 15 -25.25 -15.58 -34.81
CA GLU A 15 -24.76 -14.20 -34.95
C GLU A 15 -24.09 -13.70 -33.63
N LEU A 16 -24.79 -13.87 -32.51
CA LEU A 16 -24.25 -13.48 -31.18
C LEU A 16 -23.00 -14.29 -30.81
N PHE A 17 -22.99 -15.58 -31.11
CA PHE A 17 -21.83 -16.45 -30.87
C PHE A 17 -20.62 -16.03 -31.70
N SER A 18 -20.80 -15.42 -32.88
CA SER A 18 -19.68 -14.94 -33.71
C SER A 18 -19.00 -13.67 -33.17
N GLN A 19 -19.67 -12.94 -32.26
CA GLN A 19 -19.14 -11.72 -31.68
C GLN A 19 -18.18 -12.02 -30.53
N ASP A 20 -17.21 -11.12 -30.32
CA ASP A 20 -16.30 -11.20 -29.19
C ASP A 20 -16.95 -10.67 -27.91
N LEU A 21 -16.53 -11.21 -26.77
CA LEU A 21 -16.92 -10.71 -25.45
C LEU A 21 -16.36 -9.29 -25.24
N THR A 22 -17.22 -8.34 -24.97
CA THR A 22 -16.83 -6.91 -24.80
C THR A 22 -16.54 -6.53 -23.37
N THR A 23 -16.81 -7.41 -22.40
CA THR A 23 -16.71 -7.16 -20.96
C THR A 23 -15.74 -8.11 -20.25
N GLY A 24 -14.98 -8.92 -21.02
CA GLY A 24 -13.96 -9.83 -20.52
C GLY A 24 -12.67 -9.13 -20.10
N VAL A 25 -11.63 -9.94 -19.91
CA VAL A 25 -10.28 -9.49 -19.55
C VAL A 25 -9.70 -8.60 -20.67
N GLY A 26 -8.94 -7.57 -20.28
CA GLY A 26 -8.34 -6.61 -21.21
C GLY A 26 -9.30 -5.51 -21.71
N ARG A 27 -10.54 -5.53 -21.24
CA ARG A 27 -11.53 -4.49 -21.56
C ARG A 27 -11.71 -3.50 -20.42
N SER A 28 -11.92 -2.24 -20.75
CA SER A 28 -12.17 -1.16 -19.80
C SER A 28 -13.61 -1.19 -19.30
N VAL A 29 -13.93 -2.16 -18.45
CA VAL A 29 -15.22 -2.23 -17.78
C VAL A 29 -15.24 -1.24 -16.61
N LYS A 30 -16.36 -0.56 -16.40
CA LYS A 30 -16.54 0.34 -15.25
C LYS A 30 -16.35 -0.42 -13.93
N HIS A 31 -15.79 0.25 -12.95
CA HIS A 31 -15.72 -0.26 -11.58
C HIS A 31 -17.13 -0.65 -11.08
N ASP A 32 -17.27 -1.81 -10.43
CA ASP A 32 -18.56 -2.41 -10.02
C ASP A 32 -19.44 -1.50 -9.14
N SER A 33 -18.83 -0.53 -8.50
CA SER A 33 -19.48 0.43 -7.63
C SER A 33 -19.50 1.87 -8.17
N ALA A 34 -19.01 2.12 -9.40
CA ALA A 34 -18.89 3.48 -9.93
C ALA A 34 -20.21 4.24 -9.93
N ASP A 35 -21.26 3.64 -10.50
CA ASP A 35 -22.58 4.29 -10.57
C ASP A 35 -23.21 4.46 -9.17
N LYS A 36 -22.93 3.54 -8.25
CA LYS A 36 -23.39 3.61 -6.85
C LYS A 36 -22.71 4.74 -6.06
N HIS A 37 -21.43 5.02 -6.35
CA HIS A 37 -20.74 6.13 -5.71
C HIS A 37 -21.32 7.48 -6.09
N VAL A 38 -21.64 7.70 -7.38
CA VAL A 38 -22.18 8.98 -7.85
C VAL A 38 -23.68 9.16 -7.59
N SER A 39 -24.43 8.04 -7.41
CA SER A 39 -25.85 8.07 -7.02
C SER A 39 -26.08 8.14 -5.51
N GLY A 40 -25.04 7.88 -4.71
CA GLY A 40 -25.17 7.76 -3.25
C GLY A 40 -25.70 6.40 -2.76
N GLU A 41 -25.80 5.41 -3.65
CA GLU A 41 -26.25 4.04 -3.30
C GLU A 41 -25.12 3.15 -2.74
N ALA A 42 -23.88 3.58 -2.81
CA ALA A 42 -22.75 2.83 -2.28
C ALA A 42 -22.78 2.87 -0.75
N LEU A 43 -23.10 1.75 -0.12
CA LEU A 43 -23.14 1.63 1.34
C LEU A 43 -21.76 1.26 1.91
N TYR A 44 -21.30 2.04 2.87
CA TYR A 44 -20.14 1.78 3.71
C TYR A 44 -20.59 1.27 5.09
N ILE A 45 -19.67 0.96 5.98
CA ILE A 45 -20.03 0.44 7.32
C ILE A 45 -20.84 1.47 8.11
N ASP A 46 -20.51 2.77 8.00
CA ASP A 46 -21.23 3.84 8.71
C ASP A 46 -22.65 4.07 8.19
N ASP A 47 -22.91 3.75 6.92
CA ASP A 47 -24.23 3.92 6.28
C ASP A 47 -25.23 2.78 6.62
N ARG A 48 -24.76 1.73 7.29
CA ARG A 48 -25.67 0.64 7.71
C ARG A 48 -26.66 1.15 8.74
N LEU A 49 -27.91 0.74 8.58
CA LEU A 49 -28.93 1.05 9.57
C LEU A 49 -28.52 0.53 10.96
N GLU A 50 -28.69 1.35 11.97
CA GLU A 50 -28.38 0.98 13.34
C GLU A 50 -29.36 -0.07 13.86
N PHE A 51 -28.83 -1.03 14.60
CA PHE A 51 -29.65 -2.02 15.26
C PHE A 51 -30.43 -1.42 16.42
N ALA A 52 -31.58 -1.99 16.73
CA ALA A 52 -32.32 -1.58 17.93
C ALA A 52 -31.45 -1.73 19.19
N ASN A 53 -31.44 -0.73 20.04
CA ASN A 53 -30.61 -0.67 21.25
C ASN A 53 -29.09 -0.75 21.02
N GLN A 54 -28.62 -0.35 19.84
CA GLN A 54 -27.20 -0.28 19.56
C GLN A 54 -26.50 0.71 20.50
N LEU A 55 -25.32 0.31 21.00
CA LEU A 55 -24.46 1.15 21.81
C LEU A 55 -23.33 1.73 20.95
N HIS A 56 -22.97 2.97 21.24
CA HIS A 56 -21.80 3.64 20.66
C HIS A 56 -20.64 3.54 21.63
N VAL A 57 -19.49 3.09 21.13
CA VAL A 57 -18.25 2.90 21.90
C VAL A 57 -17.30 4.04 21.62
N TYR A 58 -16.72 4.62 22.65
CA TYR A 58 -15.67 5.63 22.58
C TYR A 58 -14.51 5.26 23.50
N ALA A 59 -13.29 5.25 22.97
CA ALA A 59 -12.08 4.99 23.75
C ALA A 59 -11.50 6.30 24.31
N ARG A 60 -11.27 6.35 25.62
CA ARG A 60 -10.43 7.35 26.25
C ARG A 60 -8.96 7.05 25.98
N THR A 61 -8.26 7.99 25.41
CA THR A 61 -6.84 7.87 25.10
C THR A 61 -5.96 8.59 26.11
N ALA A 62 -4.71 8.15 26.21
CA ALA A 62 -3.67 8.79 27.01
C ALA A 62 -3.31 10.18 26.47
N ASP A 63 -3.05 11.11 27.36
CA ASP A 63 -2.55 12.46 27.10
C ASP A 63 -1.05 12.60 27.46
N ARG A 64 -0.36 11.46 27.56
CA ARG A 64 1.07 11.32 27.85
C ARG A 64 1.71 10.42 26.79
N ALA A 65 2.93 10.74 26.39
CA ALA A 65 3.70 9.88 25.47
C ALA A 65 4.34 8.68 26.17
N HIS A 66 4.69 8.82 27.45
CA HIS A 66 5.26 7.73 28.25
C HIS A 66 4.96 7.98 29.71
N ALA A 67 4.19 7.11 30.34
CA ALA A 67 3.84 7.23 31.76
C ALA A 67 3.40 5.89 32.33
N ARG A 68 3.63 5.69 33.64
CA ARG A 68 3.05 4.58 34.38
C ARG A 68 1.62 4.95 34.79
N ILE A 69 0.69 4.02 34.67
CA ILE A 69 -0.69 4.19 35.14
C ILE A 69 -0.72 3.84 36.63
N LEU A 70 -1.07 4.80 37.45
CA LEU A 70 -1.20 4.60 38.90
C LEU A 70 -2.61 4.18 39.30
N ARG A 71 -3.62 4.72 38.60
CA ARG A 71 -5.04 4.44 38.89
C ARG A 71 -5.91 4.78 37.70
N ILE A 72 -6.94 3.96 37.47
CA ILE A 72 -8.07 4.23 36.58
C ILE A 72 -9.35 4.16 37.42
N ASP A 73 -10.16 5.23 37.42
CA ASP A 73 -11.46 5.28 38.07
C ASP A 73 -12.53 5.62 37.03
N THR A 74 -13.38 4.64 36.74
CA THR A 74 -14.49 4.74 35.79
C THR A 74 -15.80 5.18 36.44
N THR A 75 -15.87 5.32 37.81
CA THR A 75 -17.06 5.68 38.52
C THR A 75 -17.74 6.95 38.00
N PRO A 76 -16.99 8.04 37.65
CA PRO A 76 -17.60 9.25 37.12
C PRO A 76 -18.31 9.08 35.77
N CYS A 77 -18.00 8.03 35.01
CA CYS A 77 -18.64 7.76 33.72
C CYS A 77 -20.15 7.48 33.90
N TYR A 78 -20.52 6.84 34.99
CA TYR A 78 -21.90 6.44 35.25
C TYR A 78 -22.79 7.60 35.71
N ALA A 79 -22.26 8.80 35.91
CA ALA A 79 -23.07 10.00 36.19
C ALA A 79 -23.80 10.51 34.92
N PHE A 80 -23.46 10.02 33.76
CA PHE A 80 -24.07 10.38 32.47
C PHE A 80 -25.21 9.43 32.14
N GLU A 81 -26.41 9.96 32.01
CA GLU A 81 -27.61 9.19 31.62
C GLU A 81 -27.38 8.59 30.20
N GLY A 82 -27.67 7.29 30.06
CA GLY A 82 -27.48 6.57 28.81
C GLY A 82 -26.14 5.81 28.70
N VAL A 83 -25.23 5.96 29.66
CA VAL A 83 -24.04 5.09 29.78
C VAL A 83 -24.48 3.70 30.22
N ARG A 84 -24.02 2.70 29.44
CA ARG A 84 -24.30 1.29 29.72
C ARG A 84 -23.17 0.61 30.47
N ILE A 85 -21.90 0.85 30.02
CA ILE A 85 -20.72 0.26 30.62
C ILE A 85 -19.47 1.11 30.31
N ALA A 86 -18.55 1.12 31.27
CA ALA A 86 -17.15 1.57 31.07
C ALA A 86 -16.26 0.38 31.35
N ILE A 87 -15.33 0.08 30.44
CA ILE A 87 -14.42 -1.06 30.49
C ILE A 87 -12.95 -0.63 30.54
N THR A 88 -12.16 -1.43 31.23
CA THR A 88 -10.70 -1.36 31.28
C THR A 88 -10.11 -2.67 30.76
N HIS A 89 -8.78 -2.78 30.78
CA HIS A 89 -8.09 -4.03 30.42
C HIS A 89 -8.51 -5.24 31.29
N GLU A 90 -9.05 -5.01 32.48
CA GLU A 90 -9.49 -6.08 33.39
C GLU A 90 -10.77 -6.76 32.89
N ASP A 91 -11.60 -6.04 32.12
CA ASP A 91 -12.88 -6.51 31.61
C ASP A 91 -12.77 -7.35 30.33
N ILE A 92 -11.56 -7.48 29.76
CA ILE A 92 -11.29 -8.27 28.54
C ILE A 92 -11.29 -9.76 28.91
N PRO A 93 -12.22 -10.58 28.36
CA PRO A 93 -12.36 -11.99 28.77
C PRO A 93 -11.18 -12.88 28.40
N GLY A 94 -10.55 -12.66 27.26
CA GLY A 94 -9.47 -13.48 26.68
C GLY A 94 -8.13 -12.76 26.65
N LEU A 95 -7.46 -12.85 25.51
CA LEU A 95 -6.15 -12.20 25.32
C LEU A 95 -6.31 -10.68 25.32
N LYS A 96 -5.44 -10.01 26.09
CA LYS A 96 -5.44 -8.54 26.20
C LYS A 96 -4.57 -7.88 25.13
N ASP A 97 -3.78 -8.66 24.41
CA ASP A 97 -2.86 -8.22 23.37
C ASP A 97 -3.42 -8.57 21.98
N ILE A 98 -3.43 -7.61 21.08
CA ILE A 98 -3.90 -7.76 19.70
C ILE A 98 -2.77 -7.62 18.68
N GLY A 99 -1.52 -7.82 19.09
CA GLY A 99 -0.36 -7.80 18.19
C GLY A 99 -0.50 -8.85 17.08
N PRO A 100 -0.46 -8.44 15.79
CA PRO A 100 -0.81 -9.33 14.68
C PRO A 100 0.22 -10.43 14.43
N VAL A 101 1.50 -10.14 14.67
CA VAL A 101 2.64 -11.05 14.40
C VAL A 101 3.40 -11.35 15.67
N VAL A 102 3.70 -10.35 16.47
CA VAL A 102 4.42 -10.43 17.74
C VAL A 102 3.61 -9.65 18.77
N ALA A 103 3.47 -10.20 19.97
CA ALA A 103 2.81 -9.54 21.08
C ALA A 103 3.49 -8.20 21.43
N GLY A 104 2.74 -7.23 21.91
CA GLY A 104 3.21 -5.90 22.29
C GLY A 104 2.21 -4.79 22.03
N ASP A 105 1.00 -5.13 21.56
CA ASP A 105 -0.10 -4.20 21.26
C ASP A 105 -1.29 -4.47 22.19
N PRO A 106 -1.28 -4.03 23.46
CA PRO A 106 -2.43 -4.23 24.34
C PRO A 106 -3.64 -3.44 23.82
N LEU A 107 -4.82 -4.10 23.77
CA LEU A 107 -6.09 -3.50 23.33
C LEU A 107 -6.45 -2.26 24.15
N LEU A 108 -6.23 -2.31 25.46
CA LEU A 108 -6.27 -1.20 26.40
C LEU A 108 -4.99 -1.23 27.24
N ALA A 109 -4.40 -0.08 27.49
CA ALA A 109 -3.16 0.03 28.27
C ALA A 109 -3.31 -0.64 29.65
N ILE A 110 -2.28 -1.38 30.06
CA ILE A 110 -2.31 -2.18 31.32
C ILE A 110 -1.58 -1.40 32.43
N ASP A 111 -0.24 -1.45 32.44
CA ASP A 111 0.58 -0.84 33.51
C ASP A 111 1.12 0.55 33.15
N LYS A 112 1.23 0.83 31.85
CA LYS A 112 1.80 2.06 31.34
C LYS A 112 1.20 2.44 29.99
N VAL A 113 1.29 3.72 29.67
CA VAL A 113 1.08 4.23 28.32
C VAL A 113 2.43 4.51 27.68
N GLU A 114 2.54 4.19 26.38
CA GLU A 114 3.79 4.28 25.63
C GLU A 114 3.72 5.22 24.43
N PHE A 115 2.53 5.82 24.17
CA PHE A 115 2.40 6.92 23.20
C PHE A 115 1.20 7.80 23.53
N PHE A 116 1.26 9.05 23.08
CA PHE A 116 0.16 10.00 23.16
C PHE A 116 -0.97 9.55 22.23
N GLY A 117 -2.12 9.16 22.78
CA GLY A 117 -3.24 8.62 22.01
C GLY A 117 -3.50 7.13 22.24
N GLN A 118 -2.74 6.44 23.09
CA GLN A 118 -2.97 5.04 23.40
C GLN A 118 -4.28 4.84 24.16
N PRO A 119 -5.16 3.91 23.73
CA PRO A 119 -6.40 3.60 24.44
C PRO A 119 -6.15 3.11 25.88
N VAL A 120 -6.86 3.68 26.86
CA VAL A 120 -6.73 3.32 28.29
C VAL A 120 -7.99 2.67 28.83
N LEU A 121 -9.14 3.17 28.44
CA LEU A 121 -10.46 2.64 28.78
C LEU A 121 -11.43 2.92 27.64
N ALA A 122 -12.57 2.22 27.60
CA ALA A 122 -13.63 2.51 26.66
C ALA A 122 -14.99 2.62 27.37
N VAL A 123 -15.84 3.50 26.88
CA VAL A 123 -17.21 3.70 27.40
C VAL A 123 -18.20 3.44 26.30
N ALA A 124 -19.26 2.72 26.62
CA ALA A 124 -20.38 2.49 25.72
C ALA A 124 -21.65 3.15 26.24
N ALA A 125 -22.32 3.91 25.38
CA ALA A 125 -23.54 4.64 25.70
C ALA A 125 -24.53 4.60 24.52
N ARG A 126 -25.76 5.13 24.77
CA ARG A 126 -26.83 5.21 23.77
C ARG A 126 -26.48 6.02 22.51
N ASP A 127 -25.51 6.93 22.60
CA ASP A 127 -25.02 7.75 21.50
C ASP A 127 -23.53 8.08 21.69
N LEU A 128 -22.87 8.47 20.60
CA LEU A 128 -21.43 8.72 20.57
C LEU A 128 -21.01 9.90 21.47
N GLU A 129 -21.81 10.98 21.51
CA GLU A 129 -21.44 12.16 22.30
C GLU A 129 -21.55 11.87 23.80
N THR A 130 -22.56 11.11 24.21
CA THR A 130 -22.70 10.63 25.61
C THR A 130 -21.51 9.74 25.98
N ALA A 131 -21.13 8.77 25.11
CA ALA A 131 -19.97 7.91 25.34
C ALA A 131 -18.67 8.72 25.45
N ARG A 132 -18.45 9.69 24.56
CA ARG A 132 -17.30 10.58 24.57
C ARG A 132 -17.19 11.41 25.85
N ARG A 133 -18.28 12.09 26.23
CA ARG A 133 -18.31 12.93 27.45
C ARG A 133 -18.09 12.11 28.72
N ALA A 134 -18.71 10.96 28.79
CA ALA A 134 -18.54 10.05 29.91
C ALA A 134 -17.11 9.50 30.01
N ALA A 135 -16.52 9.10 28.88
CA ALA A 135 -15.13 8.64 28.81
C ALA A 135 -14.16 9.74 29.28
N MET A 136 -14.40 10.99 28.91
CA MET A 136 -13.57 12.12 29.34
C MET A 136 -13.72 12.46 30.82
N ALA A 137 -14.82 12.03 31.50
CA ALA A 137 -15.01 12.21 32.91
C ALA A 137 -14.28 11.17 33.79
N ALA A 138 -13.86 10.05 33.24
CA ALA A 138 -13.03 9.06 33.93
C ALA A 138 -11.76 9.71 34.49
N ILE A 139 -11.27 9.25 35.64
CA ILE A 139 -10.04 9.75 36.27
C ILE A 139 -8.93 8.77 35.96
N VAL A 140 -7.84 9.24 35.35
CA VAL A 140 -6.62 8.45 35.12
C VAL A 140 -5.46 9.21 35.73
N GLU A 141 -4.77 8.57 36.68
CA GLU A 141 -3.61 9.13 37.36
C GLU A 141 -2.32 8.52 36.79
N TYR A 142 -1.35 9.37 36.47
CA TYR A 142 -0.10 8.97 35.81
C TYR A 142 1.13 9.38 36.63
N GLU A 143 2.18 8.56 36.51
CA GLU A 143 3.55 8.94 36.83
C GLU A 143 4.32 9.09 35.53
N ASP A 144 4.70 10.32 35.18
CA ASP A 144 5.41 10.60 33.92
C ASP A 144 6.76 9.91 33.84
N LEU A 145 7.08 9.32 32.69
CA LEU A 145 8.36 8.73 32.33
C LEU A 145 8.97 9.53 31.16
N GLU A 146 10.28 9.46 31.02
CA GLU A 146 10.96 10.12 29.91
C GLU A 146 10.65 9.41 28.58
N PRO A 147 10.08 10.10 27.55
CA PRO A 147 9.80 9.49 26.26
C PRO A 147 11.01 9.54 25.32
N VAL A 148 11.16 8.54 24.48
CA VAL A 148 12.04 8.55 23.31
C VAL A 148 11.18 8.83 22.09
N LEU A 149 11.31 10.01 21.48
CA LEU A 149 10.46 10.43 20.35
C LEU A 149 11.19 10.44 19.01
N ASP A 150 12.50 10.47 19.02
CA ASP A 150 13.35 10.58 17.84
C ASP A 150 14.01 9.24 17.48
N VAL A 151 14.03 8.92 16.18
CA VAL A 151 14.58 7.65 15.67
C VAL A 151 16.10 7.58 15.83
N VAL A 152 16.82 8.70 15.72
CA VAL A 152 18.27 8.76 15.88
C VAL A 152 18.65 8.52 17.34
N ASP A 153 17.89 9.07 18.28
CA ASP A 153 18.05 8.79 19.70
C ASP A 153 17.79 7.34 20.04
N ALA A 154 16.71 6.74 19.47
CA ALA A 154 16.40 5.33 19.65
C ALA A 154 17.53 4.43 19.10
N LEU A 155 18.07 4.77 17.91
CA LEU A 155 19.18 4.06 17.29
C LEU A 155 20.46 4.12 18.18
N ARG A 156 20.83 5.31 18.63
CA ARG A 156 22.00 5.53 19.50
C ARG A 156 21.88 4.78 20.85
N LYS A 157 20.68 4.78 21.43
CA LYS A 157 20.36 4.06 22.68
C LYS A 157 20.19 2.56 22.47
N LYS A 158 20.20 2.08 21.21
CA LYS A 158 19.89 0.69 20.83
C LYS A 158 18.53 0.23 21.37
N HIS A 159 17.57 1.15 21.34
CA HIS A 159 16.22 0.92 21.82
C HIS A 159 15.38 0.39 20.64
N PHE A 160 15.16 -0.91 20.59
CA PHE A 160 14.55 -1.60 19.48
C PHE A 160 13.29 -2.36 19.90
N VAL A 161 12.28 -2.47 19.00
CA VAL A 161 11.11 -3.34 19.20
C VAL A 161 11.41 -4.78 18.78
N LEU A 162 12.34 -4.98 17.85
CA LEU A 162 12.83 -6.26 17.34
C LEU A 162 14.31 -6.15 17.01
N ASP A 163 15.00 -7.29 16.97
CA ASP A 163 16.42 -7.37 16.63
C ASP A 163 16.71 -6.80 15.24
N SER A 164 17.85 -6.15 15.11
CA SER A 164 18.36 -5.67 13.81
C SER A 164 18.71 -6.85 12.89
N HIS A 165 18.63 -6.64 11.60
CA HIS A 165 18.93 -7.63 10.58
C HIS A 165 19.92 -7.07 9.55
N THR A 166 20.68 -7.94 8.89
CA THR A 166 21.71 -7.54 7.92
C THR A 166 21.59 -8.37 6.66
N HIS A 167 21.55 -7.70 5.50
CA HIS A 167 21.81 -8.31 4.19
C HIS A 167 23.26 -8.03 3.80
N GLN A 168 23.98 -9.06 3.43
CA GLN A 168 25.37 -8.93 2.97
C GLN A 168 25.61 -9.71 1.70
N ARG A 169 26.26 -9.05 0.75
CA ARG A 169 26.79 -9.65 -0.48
C ARG A 169 28.21 -9.14 -0.71
N GLY A 170 29.12 -10.04 -1.06
CA GLY A 170 30.51 -9.70 -1.30
C GLY A 170 31.23 -9.13 -0.07
N ASP A 171 32.22 -8.27 -0.32
CA ASP A 171 33.01 -7.56 0.70
C ASP A 171 32.93 -6.04 0.46
N SER A 172 31.91 -5.42 1.01
CA SER A 172 31.69 -3.98 0.86
C SER A 172 32.84 -3.14 1.47
N ALA A 173 33.47 -3.62 2.55
CA ALA A 173 34.57 -2.90 3.17
C ALA A 173 35.80 -2.82 2.27
N ALA A 174 36.19 -3.96 1.65
CA ALA A 174 37.28 -3.99 0.69
C ALA A 174 36.96 -3.17 -0.57
N ALA A 175 35.72 -3.26 -1.07
CA ALA A 175 35.25 -2.50 -2.22
C ALA A 175 35.27 -0.98 -1.97
N LEU A 176 34.84 -0.53 -0.79
CA LEU A 176 34.89 0.88 -0.38
C LEU A 176 36.34 1.39 -0.24
N ALA A 177 37.22 0.56 0.31
CA ALA A 177 38.63 0.94 0.49
C ALA A 177 39.40 1.09 -0.83
N SER A 178 39.01 0.33 -1.87
CA SER A 178 39.66 0.34 -3.19
C SER A 178 38.97 1.24 -4.22
N ALA A 179 37.85 1.84 -3.90
CA ALA A 179 37.07 2.65 -4.85
C ALA A 179 37.81 3.97 -5.20
N PRO A 180 37.83 4.39 -6.49
CA PRO A 180 38.42 5.67 -6.90
C PRO A 180 37.79 6.89 -6.22
N HIS A 181 36.48 6.84 -6.00
CA HIS A 181 35.74 7.88 -5.29
C HIS A 181 34.92 7.28 -4.16
N ARG A 182 34.72 8.05 -3.08
CA ARG A 182 33.88 7.67 -1.94
C ARG A 182 33.11 8.86 -1.42
N ILE A 183 31.84 8.65 -1.15
CA ILE A 183 30.93 9.62 -0.52
C ILE A 183 30.21 9.00 0.66
N GLN A 184 29.90 9.84 1.65
CA GLN A 184 29.06 9.48 2.78
C GLN A 184 27.95 10.51 2.95
N GLY A 185 26.87 10.12 3.56
CA GLY A 185 25.78 11.04 3.84
C GLY A 185 24.69 10.43 4.70
N THR A 186 23.76 11.29 5.05
CA THR A 186 22.57 10.94 5.84
C THR A 186 21.32 11.45 5.13
N LEU A 187 20.17 10.86 5.47
CA LEU A 187 18.88 11.29 4.94
C LEU A 187 17.78 10.99 5.97
N HIS A 188 16.94 11.97 6.26
CA HIS A 188 15.68 11.75 6.96
C HIS A 188 14.55 11.59 5.95
N ILE A 189 13.76 10.53 6.13
CA ILE A 189 12.59 10.23 5.31
C ILE A 189 11.38 10.28 6.24
N GLY A 190 10.50 11.26 6.06
CA GLY A 190 9.31 11.44 6.88
C GLY A 190 8.29 10.32 6.72
N GLY A 191 7.46 10.17 7.74
CA GLY A 191 6.29 9.31 7.67
C GLY A 191 5.22 9.88 6.76
N GLN A 192 4.09 9.15 6.65
CA GLN A 192 2.92 9.58 5.89
C GLN A 192 1.65 9.04 6.56
N GLU A 193 0.62 9.88 6.65
CA GLU A 193 -0.71 9.50 7.09
C GLU A 193 -1.47 8.84 5.95
N HIS A 194 -2.20 7.76 6.21
CA HIS A 194 -3.02 7.08 5.20
C HIS A 194 -4.12 7.98 4.63
N PHE A 195 -4.70 8.79 5.47
CA PHE A 195 -5.76 9.75 5.17
C PHE A 195 -6.90 9.16 4.33
N TYR A 196 -7.23 7.86 4.55
CA TYR A 196 -8.43 7.26 3.99
C TYR A 196 -9.67 8.06 4.41
N LEU A 197 -10.64 8.25 3.50
CA LEU A 197 -11.81 9.11 3.77
C LEU A 197 -12.75 8.49 4.82
N GLU A 198 -13.01 7.18 4.75
CA GLU A 198 -13.67 6.42 5.80
C GLU A 198 -12.67 6.11 6.91
N THR A 199 -12.84 6.69 8.10
CA THR A 199 -11.99 6.41 9.27
C THR A 199 -12.13 4.96 9.72
N GLN A 200 -11.36 4.52 10.71
CA GLN A 200 -11.52 3.20 11.32
C GLN A 200 -12.93 3.08 11.90
N ILE A 201 -13.61 2.01 11.51
CA ILE A 201 -15.00 1.77 11.93
C ILE A 201 -15.30 0.29 12.04
N SER A 202 -16.02 -0.09 13.08
CA SER A 202 -16.56 -1.43 13.26
C SER A 202 -17.95 -1.37 13.90
N SER A 203 -18.82 -2.31 13.53
CA SER A 203 -20.09 -2.56 14.17
C SER A 203 -20.23 -4.06 14.46
N VAL A 204 -20.61 -4.43 15.66
CA VAL A 204 -20.68 -5.82 16.10
C VAL A 204 -22.08 -6.14 16.58
N MET A 205 -22.61 -7.27 16.11
CA MET A 205 -23.90 -7.80 16.49
C MET A 205 -23.71 -9.17 17.16
N PRO A 206 -24.11 -9.34 18.43
CA PRO A 206 -24.19 -10.66 19.06
C PRO A 206 -25.20 -11.55 18.34
N THR A 207 -24.86 -12.83 18.18
CA THR A 207 -25.78 -13.84 17.63
C THR A 207 -26.24 -14.81 18.70
N GLU A 208 -27.28 -15.61 18.42
CA GLU A 208 -27.58 -16.79 19.25
C GLU A 208 -26.33 -17.69 19.30
N ASP A 209 -26.24 -18.61 20.19
CA ASP A 209 -25.06 -19.45 20.41
C ASP A 209 -23.77 -18.73 20.89
N GLY A 210 -23.88 -17.48 21.30
CA GLY A 210 -22.76 -16.69 21.82
C GLY A 210 -21.71 -16.28 20.78
N GLY A 211 -22.10 -16.31 19.49
CA GLY A 211 -21.26 -15.82 18.39
C GLY A 211 -21.39 -14.32 18.16
N MET A 212 -20.62 -13.80 17.18
CA MET A 212 -20.60 -12.39 16.78
C MET A 212 -20.56 -12.26 15.25
N ILE A 213 -21.35 -11.34 14.69
CA ILE A 213 -21.16 -10.83 13.35
C ILE A 213 -20.46 -9.47 13.48
N VAL A 214 -19.31 -9.34 12.82
CA VAL A 214 -18.48 -8.14 12.83
C VAL A 214 -18.50 -7.49 11.46
N TYR A 215 -19.07 -6.31 11.35
CA TYR A 215 -18.97 -5.43 10.18
C TYR A 215 -17.79 -4.49 10.41
N CYS A 216 -16.70 -4.66 9.65
CA CYS A 216 -15.49 -3.92 9.89
C CYS A 216 -14.85 -3.45 8.57
N SER A 217 -14.42 -2.21 8.53
CA SER A 217 -13.64 -1.66 7.42
C SER A 217 -12.19 -2.12 7.55
N THR A 218 -11.86 -3.28 6.97
CA THR A 218 -10.55 -3.93 7.10
C THR A 218 -10.03 -4.53 5.80
N GLN A 219 -8.71 -4.48 5.61
CA GLN A 219 -8.00 -5.19 4.54
C GLN A 219 -7.74 -6.67 4.88
N ASN A 220 -7.91 -7.06 6.14
CA ASN A 220 -7.58 -8.39 6.64
C ASN A 220 -8.73 -9.01 7.47
N PRO A 221 -9.81 -9.47 6.82
CA PRO A 221 -10.96 -10.04 7.49
C PRO A 221 -10.60 -11.22 8.41
N THR A 222 -9.72 -12.11 7.98
CA THR A 222 -9.35 -13.30 8.74
C THR A 222 -8.59 -12.96 10.03
N GLU A 223 -7.70 -11.96 10.00
CA GLU A 223 -6.96 -11.54 11.19
C GLU A 223 -7.89 -10.86 12.20
N VAL A 224 -8.78 -9.97 11.74
CA VAL A 224 -9.76 -9.35 12.64
C VAL A 224 -10.68 -10.42 13.25
N GLN A 225 -11.12 -11.43 12.46
CA GLN A 225 -11.87 -12.57 12.99
C GLN A 225 -11.11 -13.30 14.09
N LYS A 226 -9.82 -13.61 13.86
CA LYS A 226 -8.94 -14.28 14.82
C LYS A 226 -8.80 -13.45 16.10
N LEU A 227 -8.43 -12.17 15.99
CA LEU A 227 -8.19 -11.31 17.15
C LEU A 227 -9.46 -11.06 17.96
N VAL A 228 -10.61 -10.90 17.31
CA VAL A 228 -11.93 -10.82 18.02
C VAL A 228 -12.21 -12.13 18.78
N ALA A 229 -11.94 -13.29 18.16
CA ALA A 229 -12.13 -14.57 18.83
C ALA A 229 -11.21 -14.74 20.05
N GLU A 230 -9.93 -14.32 19.93
CA GLU A 230 -8.92 -14.39 20.98
C GLU A 230 -9.26 -13.45 22.17
N VAL A 231 -9.70 -12.21 21.93
CA VAL A 231 -10.08 -11.30 23.04
C VAL A 231 -11.39 -11.72 23.72
N LEU A 232 -12.25 -12.48 23.04
CA LEU A 232 -13.48 -13.02 23.61
C LEU A 232 -13.32 -14.40 24.24
N ASP A 233 -12.16 -15.05 24.08
CA ASP A 233 -11.91 -16.44 24.48
C ASP A 233 -12.94 -17.42 23.87
N VAL A 234 -13.15 -17.32 22.55
CA VAL A 234 -14.08 -18.19 21.81
C VAL A 234 -13.38 -18.78 20.57
N PRO A 235 -13.86 -19.92 20.04
CA PRO A 235 -13.35 -20.44 18.76
C PRO A 235 -13.62 -19.48 17.59
N MET A 236 -12.71 -19.42 16.60
CA MET A 236 -12.82 -18.54 15.43
C MET A 236 -14.15 -18.69 14.66
N ASN A 237 -14.73 -19.91 14.61
CA ASN A 237 -15.98 -20.17 13.91
C ASN A 237 -17.23 -19.58 14.62
N LYS A 238 -17.08 -18.98 15.81
CA LYS A 238 -18.12 -18.19 16.47
C LYS A 238 -18.12 -16.72 16.04
N VAL A 239 -17.12 -16.30 15.28
CA VAL A 239 -16.98 -14.91 14.79
C VAL A 239 -17.07 -14.93 13.27
N VAL A 240 -18.00 -14.16 12.72
CA VAL A 240 -18.14 -13.95 11.27
C VAL A 240 -17.80 -12.49 10.97
N LEU A 241 -16.90 -12.26 10.04
CA LEU A 241 -16.60 -10.92 9.55
C LEU A 241 -17.19 -10.73 8.16
N ASP A 242 -17.84 -9.57 7.94
CA ASP A 242 -18.49 -9.18 6.69
C ASP A 242 -18.07 -7.77 6.27
N MET A 243 -17.56 -7.61 5.05
CA MET A 243 -17.07 -6.34 4.52
C MET A 243 -17.30 -6.24 3.02
N ARG A 244 -18.10 -5.26 2.57
CA ARG A 244 -18.41 -5.07 1.14
C ARG A 244 -17.41 -4.17 0.43
N ARG A 245 -17.05 -3.05 1.04
CA ARG A 245 -16.08 -2.06 0.54
C ARG A 245 -15.56 -1.19 1.67
N MET A 246 -14.39 -0.58 1.42
CA MET A 246 -13.78 0.41 2.30
C MET A 246 -13.66 1.76 1.58
N GLY A 247 -13.77 2.84 2.31
CA GLY A 247 -13.47 4.20 1.86
C GLY A 247 -11.97 4.53 1.90
N GLY A 248 -11.16 3.66 1.25
CA GLY A 248 -9.71 3.68 1.28
C GLY A 248 -9.12 2.80 2.39
N GLY A 249 -7.91 2.32 2.17
CA GLY A 249 -7.17 1.50 3.14
C GLY A 249 -5.67 1.83 3.11
N PHE A 250 -5.04 1.69 1.94
CA PHE A 250 -3.63 2.01 1.66
C PHE A 250 -2.61 1.28 2.55
N GLY A 251 -3.02 0.25 3.30
CA GLY A 251 -2.26 -0.45 4.33
C GLY A 251 -2.69 -0.12 5.76
N GLY A 252 -3.32 1.03 5.99
CA GLY A 252 -3.72 1.49 7.33
C GLY A 252 -4.91 0.74 7.95
N LYS A 253 -5.55 -0.14 7.19
CA LYS A 253 -6.63 -1.02 7.67
C LYS A 253 -6.24 -2.49 7.57
N GLU A 254 -4.95 -2.79 7.49
CA GLU A 254 -4.44 -4.16 7.48
C GLU A 254 -4.48 -4.76 8.90
N THR A 255 -3.86 -4.10 9.88
CA THR A 255 -3.83 -4.51 11.30
C THR A 255 -4.61 -3.56 12.21
N GLN A 256 -4.56 -2.26 11.95
CA GLN A 256 -5.11 -1.22 12.83
C GLN A 256 -6.65 -1.26 12.95
N ALA A 257 -7.34 -1.91 12.02
CA ALA A 257 -8.79 -2.12 12.07
C ALA A 257 -9.23 -3.08 13.20
N ALA A 258 -8.31 -3.85 13.78
CA ALA A 258 -8.62 -4.80 14.84
C ALA A 258 -9.03 -4.13 16.16
N SER A 259 -8.39 -3.01 16.53
CA SER A 259 -8.67 -2.34 17.82
C SER A 259 -10.13 -1.93 17.98
N PRO A 260 -10.77 -1.17 17.07
CA PRO A 260 -12.19 -0.84 17.23
C PRO A 260 -13.11 -2.07 17.13
N ALA A 261 -12.75 -3.08 16.35
CA ALA A 261 -13.52 -4.31 16.23
C ALA A 261 -13.51 -5.12 17.54
N CYS A 262 -12.33 -5.27 18.15
CA CYS A 262 -12.16 -5.97 19.42
C CYS A 262 -12.86 -5.23 20.57
N LEU A 263 -12.74 -3.89 20.65
CA LEU A 263 -13.44 -3.10 21.68
C LEU A 263 -14.96 -3.23 21.55
N CYS A 264 -15.51 -3.13 20.34
CA CYS A 264 -16.92 -3.37 20.07
C CYS A 264 -17.35 -4.78 20.50
N ALA A 265 -16.57 -5.80 20.17
CA ALA A 265 -16.87 -7.19 20.48
C ALA A 265 -16.88 -7.46 21.98
N VAL A 266 -15.89 -6.93 22.74
CA VAL A 266 -15.87 -7.02 24.21
C VAL A 266 -17.10 -6.37 24.82
N VAL A 267 -17.45 -5.14 24.41
CA VAL A 267 -18.64 -4.46 24.90
C VAL A 267 -19.92 -5.23 24.53
N ALA A 268 -20.03 -5.72 23.30
CA ALA A 268 -21.17 -6.53 22.86
C ALA A 268 -21.32 -7.82 23.68
N ARG A 269 -20.20 -8.47 24.01
CA ARG A 269 -20.16 -9.68 24.86
C ARG A 269 -20.67 -9.42 26.28
N LEU A 270 -20.23 -8.30 26.86
CA LEU A 270 -20.56 -7.95 28.26
C LEU A 270 -21.99 -7.41 28.41
N THR A 271 -22.51 -6.77 27.36
CA THR A 271 -23.85 -6.12 27.45
C THR A 271 -24.98 -6.92 26.80
N GLY A 272 -24.65 -7.85 25.91
CA GLY A 272 -25.61 -8.54 25.05
C GLY A 272 -26.27 -7.63 23.99
N GLN A 273 -25.71 -6.43 23.73
CA GLN A 273 -26.27 -5.44 22.82
C GLN A 273 -25.37 -5.24 21.59
N PRO A 274 -25.96 -4.90 20.43
CA PRO A 274 -25.18 -4.45 19.29
C PRO A 274 -24.32 -3.22 19.62
N THR A 275 -23.15 -3.12 19.02
CA THR A 275 -22.21 -2.03 19.28
C THR A 275 -21.67 -1.44 17.98
N LYS A 276 -21.28 -0.16 18.02
CA LYS A 276 -20.62 0.54 16.92
C LYS A 276 -19.52 1.44 17.47
N MET A 277 -18.35 1.42 16.85
CA MET A 277 -17.27 2.35 17.12
C MET A 277 -16.78 2.93 15.81
N ARG A 278 -16.87 4.24 15.66
CA ARG A 278 -16.29 5.02 14.58
C ARG A 278 -15.33 6.01 15.17
N LEU A 279 -14.06 5.97 14.75
CA LEU A 279 -13.09 6.97 15.19
C LEU A 279 -13.33 8.29 14.45
N PRO A 280 -13.54 9.41 15.16
CA PRO A 280 -13.44 10.74 14.55
C PRO A 280 -12.04 10.94 13.95
N ARG A 281 -11.89 11.83 12.95
CA ARG A 281 -10.63 12.00 12.21
C ARG A 281 -9.41 12.27 13.09
N VAL A 282 -9.56 13.11 14.12
CA VAL A 282 -8.46 13.49 15.02
C VAL A 282 -8.01 12.29 15.84
N GLU A 283 -8.95 11.54 16.38
CA GLU A 283 -8.70 10.32 17.15
C GLU A 283 -8.08 9.24 16.26
N ASP A 284 -8.60 9.04 15.07
CA ASP A 284 -8.05 8.09 14.09
C ASP A 284 -6.58 8.39 13.82
N MET A 285 -6.27 9.62 13.42
CA MET A 285 -4.89 10.04 13.15
C MET A 285 -3.98 10.01 14.38
N THR A 286 -4.53 10.11 15.59
CA THR A 286 -3.74 10.09 16.83
C THR A 286 -3.50 8.67 17.34
N MET A 287 -4.49 7.80 17.22
CA MET A 287 -4.46 6.43 17.75
C MET A 287 -3.74 5.45 16.82
N THR A 288 -3.84 5.64 15.50
CA THR A 288 -3.40 4.66 14.50
C THR A 288 -1.98 4.91 14.01
N GLY A 289 -1.36 3.86 13.50
CA GLY A 289 -0.01 3.89 12.92
C GLY A 289 0.06 4.62 11.57
N LYS A 290 1.27 4.97 11.18
CA LYS A 290 1.61 5.73 9.97
C LYS A 290 2.61 4.94 9.10
N ARG A 291 2.92 5.43 7.89
CA ARG A 291 4.14 5.02 7.20
C ARG A 291 5.34 5.27 8.09
N HIS A 292 6.21 4.30 8.26
CA HIS A 292 7.43 4.42 9.04
C HIS A 292 8.29 5.58 8.56
N PRO A 293 8.61 6.58 9.39
CA PRO A 293 9.75 7.45 9.14
C PRO A 293 11.05 6.65 9.17
N PHE A 294 12.05 7.05 8.38
CA PHE A 294 13.37 6.42 8.39
C PHE A 294 14.47 7.46 8.58
N TYR A 295 15.52 7.05 9.28
CA TYR A 295 16.82 7.69 9.22
C TYR A 295 17.79 6.76 8.49
N VAL A 296 18.51 7.29 7.52
CA VAL A 296 19.40 6.53 6.65
C VAL A 296 20.80 7.10 6.77
N GLU A 297 21.78 6.23 6.98
CA GLU A 297 23.20 6.54 6.77
C GLU A 297 23.70 5.71 5.59
N TYR A 298 24.56 6.31 4.75
CA TYR A 298 25.17 5.61 3.62
C TYR A 298 26.63 5.93 3.44
N ASP A 299 27.39 4.93 2.97
CA ASP A 299 28.81 5.03 2.62
C ASP A 299 29.01 4.29 1.29
N VAL A 300 29.49 4.99 0.26
CA VAL A 300 29.43 4.52 -1.12
C VAL A 300 30.72 4.78 -1.86
N GLY A 301 31.29 3.73 -2.45
CA GLY A 301 32.44 3.78 -3.34
C GLY A 301 32.04 3.59 -4.80
N PHE A 302 32.63 4.36 -5.73
CA PHE A 302 32.28 4.33 -7.15
C PHE A 302 33.48 4.78 -8.03
N ASP A 303 33.38 4.52 -9.36
CA ASP A 303 34.37 4.92 -10.35
C ASP A 303 34.05 6.27 -11.03
N ASP A 304 34.94 6.73 -11.95
CA ASP A 304 34.79 7.98 -12.72
C ASP A 304 33.50 8.02 -13.58
N ASN A 305 32.90 6.87 -13.87
CA ASN A 305 31.65 6.76 -14.61
C ASN A 305 30.41 6.76 -13.68
N GLY A 306 30.63 6.77 -12.35
CA GLY A 306 29.59 6.69 -11.35
C GLY A 306 29.07 5.27 -11.11
N ARG A 307 29.79 4.23 -11.58
CA ARG A 307 29.44 2.85 -11.33
C ARG A 307 29.83 2.46 -9.92
N LEU A 308 28.88 1.87 -9.19
CA LEU A 308 29.08 1.40 -7.81
C LEU A 308 30.11 0.29 -7.73
N HIS A 309 31.07 0.43 -6.82
CA HIS A 309 32.00 -0.59 -6.38
C HIS A 309 31.54 -1.26 -5.09
N GLY A 310 31.20 -0.47 -4.08
CA GLY A 310 30.69 -0.96 -2.81
C GLY A 310 29.72 0.02 -2.16
N ILE A 311 28.82 -0.51 -1.34
CA ILE A 311 27.85 0.31 -0.62
C ILE A 311 27.53 -0.28 0.75
N ASN A 312 27.45 0.60 1.77
CA ASN A 312 26.90 0.31 3.06
C ASN A 312 25.69 1.20 3.31
N PHE A 313 24.60 0.59 3.81
CA PHE A 313 23.43 1.29 4.31
C PHE A 313 23.14 0.90 5.76
N ASP A 314 22.84 1.90 6.58
CA ASP A 314 22.17 1.76 7.86
C ASP A 314 20.76 2.36 7.73
N LEU A 315 19.73 1.50 7.74
CA LEU A 315 18.33 1.87 7.58
C LEU A 315 17.63 1.76 8.93
N ALA A 316 17.43 2.88 9.63
CA ALA A 316 16.76 2.91 10.93
C ALA A 316 15.28 3.30 10.76
N GLY A 317 14.37 2.31 10.84
CA GLY A 317 12.93 2.54 10.80
C GLY A 317 12.40 2.95 12.17
N ASN A 318 11.63 4.04 12.24
CA ASN A 318 10.86 4.39 13.42
C ASN A 318 9.62 3.48 13.49
N CYS A 319 9.60 2.54 14.42
CA CYS A 319 8.52 1.55 14.54
C CYS A 319 7.37 2.01 15.44
N GLY A 320 7.56 3.08 16.20
CA GLY A 320 6.64 3.44 17.27
C GLY A 320 6.85 2.55 18.51
N TYR A 321 5.81 2.39 19.33
CA TYR A 321 5.93 1.73 20.63
C TYR A 321 5.92 0.21 20.55
N SER A 322 5.34 -0.40 19.52
CA SER A 322 5.16 -1.84 19.38
C SER A 322 5.68 -2.37 18.02
N PRO A 323 5.86 -3.69 17.88
CA PRO A 323 6.34 -4.28 16.64
C PRO A 323 5.40 -4.14 15.45
N ASP A 324 4.09 -4.32 15.60
CA ASP A 324 3.10 -4.44 14.52
C ASP A 324 3.66 -5.22 13.31
N LEU A 325 3.76 -4.60 12.15
CA LEU A 325 4.37 -5.17 10.92
C LEU A 325 5.81 -4.69 10.66
N SER A 326 6.41 -3.95 11.61
CA SER A 326 7.69 -3.24 11.42
C SER A 326 8.85 -4.17 11.04
N GLY A 327 8.85 -5.42 11.53
CA GLY A 327 9.86 -6.41 11.17
C GLY A 327 9.95 -6.61 9.66
N SER A 328 8.83 -6.93 9.03
CA SER A 328 8.72 -7.18 7.59
C SER A 328 8.86 -5.89 6.77
N ILE A 329 8.44 -4.74 7.30
CA ILE A 329 8.54 -3.44 6.62
C ILE A 329 10.00 -3.01 6.50
N VAL A 330 10.77 -3.11 7.57
CA VAL A 330 12.21 -2.80 7.53
C VAL A 330 12.96 -3.82 6.66
N ASP A 331 12.63 -5.12 6.73
CA ASP A 331 13.19 -6.12 5.81
C ASP A 331 12.92 -5.75 4.34
N ARG A 332 11.70 -5.27 4.03
CA ARG A 332 11.35 -4.87 2.66
C ARG A 332 12.06 -3.58 2.20
N ALA A 333 12.33 -2.65 3.11
CA ALA A 333 13.19 -1.51 2.81
C ALA A 333 14.62 -1.97 2.43
N MET A 334 15.16 -2.96 3.17
CA MET A 334 16.45 -3.57 2.87
C MET A 334 16.46 -4.24 1.49
N PHE A 335 15.41 -5.02 1.13
CA PHE A 335 15.29 -5.63 -0.20
C PHE A 335 15.28 -4.59 -1.32
N HIS A 336 14.59 -3.46 -1.13
CA HIS A 336 14.40 -2.45 -2.17
C HIS A 336 15.40 -1.28 -2.10
N SER A 337 16.43 -1.39 -1.24
CA SER A 337 17.56 -0.44 -1.25
C SER A 337 18.42 -0.55 -2.50
N ASP A 338 18.13 -1.52 -3.36
CA ASP A 338 18.71 -1.65 -4.68
C ASP A 338 17.93 -0.93 -5.80
N ASN A 339 16.61 -0.69 -5.59
CA ASN A 339 15.70 -0.25 -6.67
C ASN A 339 16.03 -0.96 -8.00
N ALA A 340 16.45 -0.20 -9.01
CA ALA A 340 16.82 -0.67 -10.35
C ALA A 340 18.32 -0.96 -10.52
N TYR A 341 19.12 -0.89 -9.45
CA TYR A 341 20.57 -0.86 -9.51
C TYR A 341 21.24 -2.11 -8.98
N TYR A 342 22.26 -2.57 -9.68
CA TYR A 342 23.04 -3.72 -9.27
C TYR A 342 24.02 -3.35 -8.15
N LEU A 343 23.83 -3.97 -7.00
CA LEU A 343 24.71 -3.87 -5.83
C LEU A 343 25.60 -5.12 -5.76
N GLY A 344 26.85 -5.00 -6.21
CA GLY A 344 27.82 -6.11 -6.23
C GLY A 344 28.33 -6.47 -4.84
N ASP A 345 28.97 -5.51 -4.18
CA ASP A 345 29.49 -5.59 -2.82
C ASP A 345 28.66 -4.65 -1.93
N ALA A 346 27.79 -5.22 -1.12
CA ALA A 346 26.82 -4.44 -0.34
C ALA A 346 26.63 -5.01 1.06
N THR A 347 26.52 -4.11 2.04
CA THR A 347 26.05 -4.41 3.39
C THR A 347 24.88 -3.48 3.70
N VAL A 348 23.73 -4.05 4.05
CA VAL A 348 22.52 -3.29 4.39
C VAL A 348 22.06 -3.73 5.77
N HIS A 349 22.17 -2.83 6.74
CA HIS A 349 21.65 -3.02 8.09
C HIS A 349 20.25 -2.42 8.20
N GLY A 350 19.33 -3.16 8.79
CA GLY A 350 17.97 -2.68 9.10
C GLY A 350 17.73 -2.68 10.61
N HIS A 351 17.38 -1.54 11.17
CA HIS A 351 17.13 -1.33 12.59
C HIS A 351 15.66 -1.04 12.85
N ARG A 352 15.05 -1.70 13.85
CA ARG A 352 13.64 -1.56 14.24
C ARG A 352 13.57 -0.73 15.50
N CYS A 353 13.70 0.61 15.34
CA CYS A 353 13.81 1.53 16.45
C CYS A 353 12.47 1.72 17.18
N LYS A 354 12.49 1.54 18.52
CA LYS A 354 11.34 1.79 19.39
C LYS A 354 11.29 3.25 19.79
N THR A 355 10.14 3.88 19.61
CA THR A 355 9.86 5.27 20.06
C THR A 355 8.51 5.33 20.78
N ASN A 356 8.28 6.41 21.53
CA ASN A 356 7.02 6.65 22.22
C ASN A 356 6.03 7.43 21.32
N THR A 357 5.78 6.86 20.12
CA THR A 357 4.74 7.27 19.16
C THR A 357 3.81 6.11 18.86
N ALA A 358 2.67 6.35 18.21
CA ALA A 358 1.82 5.26 17.75
C ALA A 358 2.62 4.24 16.93
N SER A 359 2.26 2.96 17.04
CA SER A 359 2.94 1.88 16.31
C SER A 359 2.78 2.09 14.82
N ASN A 360 3.89 2.36 14.12
CA ASN A 360 3.86 2.52 12.67
C ASN A 360 3.53 1.19 11.99
N THR A 361 2.81 1.25 10.87
CA THR A 361 2.20 0.09 10.25
C THR A 361 2.39 0.06 8.74
N ALA A 362 1.76 -0.91 8.07
CA ALA A 362 1.74 -1.02 6.61
C ALA A 362 1.27 0.27 5.94
N TYR A 363 1.94 0.65 4.89
CA TYR A 363 1.51 1.69 3.97
C TYR A 363 1.99 1.33 2.56
N ARG A 364 1.21 1.64 1.51
CA ARG A 364 1.45 1.35 0.09
C ARG A 364 2.95 1.32 -0.26
N GLY A 365 3.48 0.14 -0.62
CA GLY A 365 4.91 -0.15 -0.85
C GLY A 365 5.65 -0.80 0.33
N PHE A 366 5.10 -0.78 1.57
CA PHE A 366 5.50 -1.59 2.72
C PHE A 366 7.01 -1.55 3.03
N GLY A 367 7.62 -0.35 3.11
CA GLY A 367 9.07 -0.17 3.34
C GLY A 367 9.89 -0.04 2.05
N GLY A 368 9.45 -0.64 0.93
CA GLY A 368 10.10 -0.49 -0.38
C GLY A 368 10.34 0.96 -0.79
N PRO A 369 9.36 1.86 -0.64
CA PRO A 369 9.55 3.27 -0.98
C PRO A 369 10.72 3.92 -0.24
N GLN A 370 10.90 3.63 1.05
CA GLN A 370 11.97 4.20 1.86
C GLN A 370 13.34 3.70 1.40
N GLY A 371 13.47 2.39 1.10
CA GLY A 371 14.69 1.82 0.53
C GLY A 371 15.04 2.43 -0.83
N MET A 372 14.03 2.64 -1.69
CA MET A 372 14.23 3.26 -3.00
C MET A 372 14.63 4.74 -2.90
N VAL A 373 14.01 5.53 -2.01
CA VAL A 373 14.41 6.93 -1.77
C VAL A 373 15.86 7.01 -1.30
N ALA A 374 16.31 6.06 -0.46
CA ALA A 374 17.69 6.01 0.01
C ALA A 374 18.70 5.84 -1.14
N ILE A 375 18.47 4.90 -2.05
CA ILE A 375 19.38 4.69 -3.18
C ILE A 375 19.28 5.80 -4.24
N GLU A 376 18.11 6.39 -4.46
CA GLU A 376 17.95 7.53 -5.38
C GLU A 376 18.69 8.78 -4.86
N GLN A 377 18.75 8.97 -3.54
CA GLN A 377 19.63 9.96 -2.91
C GLN A 377 21.10 9.71 -3.25
N VAL A 378 21.55 8.47 -3.19
CA VAL A 378 22.91 8.07 -3.51
C VAL A 378 23.25 8.36 -4.99
N MET A 379 22.35 7.98 -5.91
CA MET A 379 22.55 8.22 -7.36
C MET A 379 22.69 9.71 -7.67
N ASP A 380 21.83 10.56 -7.07
CA ASP A 380 21.95 12.01 -7.22
C ASP A 380 23.28 12.53 -6.64
N HIS A 381 23.68 12.06 -5.45
CA HIS A 381 24.91 12.51 -4.79
C HIS A 381 26.16 12.16 -5.62
N ILE A 382 26.22 10.94 -6.18
CA ILE A 382 27.30 10.54 -7.11
C ILE A 382 27.32 11.45 -8.34
N ALA A 383 26.16 11.73 -8.93
CA ALA A 383 26.04 12.60 -10.09
C ALA A 383 26.58 14.02 -9.82
N ARG A 384 26.25 14.60 -8.65
CA ARG A 384 26.76 15.92 -8.25
C ARG A 384 28.27 15.90 -8.01
N HIS A 385 28.77 14.86 -7.32
CA HIS A 385 30.21 14.68 -7.08
C HIS A 385 31.02 14.66 -8.38
N LEU A 386 30.53 13.92 -9.39
CA LEU A 386 31.21 13.79 -10.68
C LEU A 386 30.86 14.92 -11.67
N GLY A 387 29.86 15.77 -11.38
CA GLY A 387 29.31 16.76 -12.31
C GLY A 387 28.69 16.15 -13.56
N ARG A 388 28.06 14.96 -13.42
CA ARG A 388 27.38 14.22 -14.48
C ARG A 388 25.85 14.40 -14.41
N ASP A 389 25.18 14.08 -15.50
CA ASP A 389 23.73 13.97 -15.51
C ASP A 389 23.30 12.79 -14.60
N PRO A 390 22.35 13.00 -13.66
CA PRO A 390 21.87 11.93 -12.79
C PRO A 390 21.34 10.69 -13.53
N LEU A 391 20.69 10.88 -14.68
CA LEU A 391 20.22 9.76 -15.50
C LEU A 391 21.37 8.92 -16.04
N ALA A 392 22.49 9.54 -16.42
CA ALA A 392 23.66 8.81 -16.88
C ALA A 392 24.26 7.92 -15.78
N VAL A 393 24.29 8.41 -14.53
CA VAL A 393 24.73 7.61 -13.37
C VAL A 393 23.77 6.46 -13.09
N ARG A 394 22.45 6.71 -13.14
CA ARG A 394 21.42 5.68 -12.99
C ARG A 394 21.60 4.55 -14.00
N LYS A 395 21.71 4.90 -15.28
CA LYS A 395 21.90 3.93 -16.40
C LYS A 395 23.19 3.10 -16.26
N ALA A 396 24.29 3.69 -15.78
CA ALA A 396 25.55 2.98 -15.54
C ALA A 396 25.41 1.87 -14.47
N ASN A 397 24.43 1.98 -13.59
CA ASN A 397 24.18 1.07 -12.47
C ASN A 397 23.01 0.11 -12.66
N TYR A 398 22.24 0.21 -13.73
CA TYR A 398 21.10 -0.68 -13.96
C TYR A 398 21.49 -2.16 -13.88
N TYR A 399 20.55 -2.97 -13.43
CA TYR A 399 20.64 -4.41 -13.59
C TYR A 399 20.80 -4.76 -15.07
N GLY A 400 21.69 -5.67 -15.37
CA GLY A 400 21.85 -6.23 -16.71
C GLY A 400 20.84 -7.34 -16.99
N LYS A 401 20.87 -7.87 -18.22
CA LYS A 401 20.01 -8.99 -18.63
C LYS A 401 20.63 -10.36 -18.33
N THR A 402 21.93 -10.51 -18.53
CA THR A 402 22.69 -11.77 -18.40
C THR A 402 23.78 -11.70 -17.34
N GLU A 403 24.35 -10.52 -17.16
CA GLU A 403 25.38 -10.22 -16.16
C GLU A 403 24.88 -9.10 -15.25
N ARG A 404 25.39 -9.03 -14.03
CA ARG A 404 24.93 -8.02 -13.05
C ARG A 404 23.40 -8.05 -12.86
N ASN A 405 22.79 -9.23 -12.88
CA ASN A 405 21.35 -9.44 -12.84
C ASN A 405 20.87 -10.18 -11.59
N VAL A 406 21.70 -10.30 -10.56
CA VAL A 406 21.37 -10.93 -9.30
C VAL A 406 21.36 -9.87 -8.18
N THR A 407 20.30 -9.82 -7.40
CA THR A 407 20.14 -8.87 -6.29
C THR A 407 21.11 -9.16 -5.13
N HIS A 408 21.27 -8.23 -4.21
CA HIS A 408 22.09 -8.41 -3.00
C HIS A 408 21.51 -9.46 -2.02
N TYR A 409 20.26 -9.90 -2.22
CA TYR A 409 19.62 -11.03 -1.53
C TYR A 409 19.50 -12.28 -2.41
N TYR A 410 20.28 -12.33 -3.50
CA TYR A 410 20.51 -13.49 -4.38
C TYR A 410 19.32 -13.94 -5.24
N GLN A 411 18.32 -13.08 -5.50
CA GLN A 411 17.31 -13.32 -6.53
C GLN A 411 17.78 -12.80 -7.89
N THR A 412 17.61 -13.61 -8.94
CA THR A 412 17.83 -13.16 -10.31
C THR A 412 16.74 -12.19 -10.74
N VAL A 413 17.12 -11.06 -11.33
CA VAL A 413 16.21 -10.11 -11.97
C VAL A 413 15.93 -10.59 -13.38
N GLU A 414 14.91 -11.42 -13.50
CA GLU A 414 14.48 -12.00 -14.78
C GLU A 414 13.68 -10.99 -15.59
N HIS A 415 13.72 -11.10 -16.92
CA HIS A 415 12.93 -10.28 -17.85
C HIS A 415 13.06 -8.76 -17.64
N ASN A 416 14.26 -8.33 -17.30
CA ASN A 416 14.59 -6.92 -17.08
C ASN A 416 14.33 -6.10 -18.35
N MET A 417 13.57 -5.02 -18.22
CA MET A 417 13.20 -4.10 -19.31
C MET A 417 13.60 -2.64 -19.04
N LEU A 418 14.45 -2.40 -18.03
CA LEU A 418 14.82 -1.05 -17.59
C LEU A 418 15.46 -0.21 -18.68
N ASP A 419 16.38 -0.78 -19.47
CA ASP A 419 17.06 -0.04 -20.54
C ASP A 419 16.09 0.41 -21.63
N GLU A 420 15.24 -0.53 -22.12
CA GLU A 420 14.25 -0.22 -23.17
C GLU A 420 13.22 0.79 -22.66
N MET A 421 12.67 0.55 -21.47
CA MET A 421 11.67 1.43 -20.86
C MET A 421 12.22 2.85 -20.63
N THR A 422 13.45 2.95 -20.16
CA THR A 422 14.11 4.25 -19.95
C THR A 422 14.35 4.95 -21.30
N ALA A 423 14.82 4.24 -22.32
CA ALA A 423 15.03 4.82 -23.64
C ALA A 423 13.73 5.32 -24.27
N ASP A 424 12.65 4.54 -24.15
CA ASP A 424 11.31 4.92 -24.62
C ASP A 424 10.80 6.19 -23.91
N LEU A 425 11.02 6.28 -22.60
CA LEU A 425 10.60 7.44 -21.82
C LEU A 425 11.50 8.65 -22.07
N GLU A 426 12.83 8.50 -22.25
CA GLU A 426 13.74 9.58 -22.68
C GLU A 426 13.26 10.21 -23.98
N ALA A 427 12.92 9.38 -24.98
CA ALA A 427 12.45 9.83 -26.27
C ALA A 427 11.07 10.50 -26.18
N SER A 428 10.09 9.87 -25.54
CA SER A 428 8.70 10.36 -25.49
C SER A 428 8.51 11.57 -24.57
N SER A 429 9.41 11.77 -23.61
CA SER A 429 9.41 12.92 -22.71
C SER A 429 10.26 14.10 -23.19
N ASP A 430 10.95 13.98 -24.34
CA ASP A 430 11.89 14.97 -24.85
C ASP A 430 13.02 15.31 -23.85
N TYR A 431 13.50 14.30 -23.11
CA TYR A 431 14.39 14.49 -21.96
C TYR A 431 15.61 15.35 -22.29
N ALA A 432 16.34 15.03 -23.35
CA ALA A 432 17.59 15.71 -23.71
C ALA A 432 17.36 17.20 -24.08
N GLU A 433 16.31 17.48 -24.88
CA GLU A 433 15.95 18.85 -25.27
C GLU A 433 15.49 19.67 -24.07
N ARG A 434 14.65 19.09 -23.21
CA ARG A 434 14.19 19.74 -21.96
C ARG A 434 15.34 20.03 -21.01
N ARG A 435 16.27 19.08 -20.83
CA ARG A 435 17.46 19.25 -20.00
C ARG A 435 18.28 20.46 -20.46
N GLU A 436 18.53 20.58 -21.76
CA GLU A 436 19.26 21.73 -22.33
C GLU A 436 18.48 23.05 -22.20
N SER A 437 17.20 23.01 -22.45
CA SER A 437 16.31 24.18 -22.28
C SER A 437 16.30 24.66 -20.82
N ILE A 438 16.25 23.74 -19.86
CA ILE A 438 16.30 24.02 -18.41
C ILE A 438 17.62 24.65 -18.02
N ARG A 439 18.74 24.12 -18.50
CA ARG A 439 20.07 24.70 -18.24
C ARG A 439 20.15 26.15 -18.72
N ARG A 440 19.67 26.43 -19.96
CA ARG A 440 19.60 27.80 -20.49
C ARG A 440 18.68 28.70 -19.65
N PHE A 441 17.50 28.21 -19.26
CA PHE A 441 16.59 28.94 -18.41
C PHE A 441 17.25 29.29 -17.06
N ASN A 442 17.86 28.31 -16.39
CA ASN A 442 18.47 28.47 -15.07
C ASN A 442 19.68 29.44 -15.10
N ALA A 443 20.46 29.45 -16.20
CA ALA A 443 21.56 30.40 -16.37
C ALA A 443 21.09 31.85 -16.47
N ASN A 444 19.90 32.09 -16.98
CA ASN A 444 19.34 33.42 -17.20
C ASN A 444 18.31 33.85 -16.14
N SER A 445 17.89 32.96 -15.25
CA SER A 445 16.91 33.27 -14.20
C SER A 445 17.58 33.33 -12.84
N PRO A 446 17.57 34.50 -12.17
CA PRO A 446 18.22 34.67 -10.86
C PRO A 446 17.39 34.08 -9.71
N VAL A 447 16.07 33.97 -9.85
CA VAL A 447 15.14 33.58 -8.78
C VAL A 447 14.49 32.24 -9.05
N LEU A 448 13.83 32.10 -10.20
CA LEU A 448 13.16 30.87 -10.55
C LEU A 448 14.16 29.85 -11.12
N LYS A 449 14.12 28.63 -10.60
CA LYS A 449 14.96 27.53 -11.10
C LYS A 449 14.08 26.36 -11.51
N LYS A 450 14.37 25.76 -12.66
CA LYS A 450 13.73 24.53 -13.11
C LYS A 450 14.59 23.32 -12.83
N GLY A 451 13.95 22.18 -12.58
CA GLY A 451 14.61 20.88 -12.43
C GLY A 451 13.91 19.79 -13.22
N LEU A 452 14.68 18.79 -13.60
CA LEU A 452 14.21 17.62 -14.34
C LEU A 452 14.85 16.36 -13.76
N ALA A 453 14.04 15.35 -13.48
CA ALA A 453 14.55 14.05 -13.08
C ALA A 453 13.77 12.92 -13.76
N LEU A 454 14.49 11.90 -14.18
CA LEU A 454 13.94 10.63 -14.62
C LEU A 454 14.44 9.54 -13.67
N THR A 455 13.50 8.88 -12.98
CA THR A 455 13.81 7.80 -12.04
C THR A 455 13.12 6.50 -12.46
N PRO A 456 13.80 5.35 -12.36
CA PRO A 456 13.24 4.04 -12.62
C PRO A 456 12.58 3.47 -11.36
N VAL A 457 11.76 2.45 -11.55
CA VAL A 457 11.19 1.61 -10.49
C VAL A 457 11.36 0.13 -10.86
N LYS A 458 11.88 -0.67 -9.94
CA LYS A 458 11.83 -2.14 -9.94
C LYS A 458 11.25 -2.59 -8.60
N PHE A 459 10.03 -3.10 -8.60
CA PHE A 459 9.35 -3.49 -7.38
C PHE A 459 8.98 -4.97 -7.36
N GLY A 460 9.37 -5.68 -6.31
CA GLY A 460 9.09 -7.09 -6.14
C GLY A 460 7.67 -7.37 -5.65
N ILE A 461 6.98 -8.32 -6.28
CA ILE A 461 5.59 -8.66 -6.00
C ILE A 461 5.52 -10.01 -5.31
N SER A 462 5.12 -10.03 -4.08
CA SER A 462 4.58 -11.04 -3.16
C SER A 462 4.76 -10.60 -1.70
N PHE A 463 4.10 -11.29 -0.78
CA PHE A 463 4.46 -11.19 0.64
C PHE A 463 5.82 -11.85 0.88
N THR A 464 6.70 -11.19 1.62
CA THR A 464 7.97 -11.78 2.06
C THR A 464 7.76 -12.87 3.13
N ALA A 465 6.65 -12.79 3.88
CA ALA A 465 6.12 -13.90 4.67
C ALA A 465 5.41 -14.89 3.71
N THR A 466 6.16 -15.89 3.22
CA THR A 466 5.77 -16.71 2.07
C THR A 466 4.44 -17.44 2.23
N PHE A 467 4.05 -17.82 3.46
CA PHE A 467 2.78 -18.50 3.75
C PHE A 467 1.53 -17.62 3.48
N LEU A 468 1.68 -16.31 3.42
CA LEU A 468 0.58 -15.39 3.09
C LEU A 468 0.27 -15.33 1.59
N ASN A 469 1.08 -15.95 0.72
CA ASN A 469 0.84 -15.91 -0.72
C ASN A 469 -0.15 -16.99 -1.17
N GLN A 470 -1.39 -16.93 -0.66
CA GLN A 470 -2.47 -17.85 -0.95
C GLN A 470 -3.83 -17.15 -0.90
N ALA A 471 -4.81 -17.67 -1.63
CA ALA A 471 -6.19 -17.18 -1.60
C ALA A 471 -7.20 -18.30 -1.94
N GLY A 472 -8.43 -18.07 -1.51
CA GLY A 472 -9.58 -18.87 -1.85
C GLY A 472 -10.65 -18.07 -2.59
N ALA A 473 -11.52 -18.80 -3.33
CA ALA A 473 -12.71 -18.24 -3.96
C ALA A 473 -13.86 -19.26 -3.91
N LEU A 474 -15.09 -18.76 -4.04
CA LEU A 474 -16.33 -19.53 -4.09
C LEU A 474 -17.19 -19.03 -5.26
N ILE A 475 -17.64 -19.92 -6.10
CA ILE A 475 -18.54 -19.63 -7.22
C ILE A 475 -19.77 -20.51 -7.14
N HIS A 476 -20.95 -19.88 -7.26
CA HIS A 476 -22.22 -20.54 -7.46
C HIS A 476 -22.85 -20.09 -8.79
N ILE A 477 -23.32 -20.99 -9.60
CA ILE A 477 -24.12 -20.69 -10.78
C ILE A 477 -25.57 -21.05 -10.45
N TYR A 478 -26.48 -20.08 -10.56
CA TYR A 478 -27.89 -20.27 -10.33
C TYR A 478 -28.58 -20.84 -11.58
N THR A 479 -29.76 -21.41 -11.42
CA THR A 479 -30.49 -22.11 -12.51
C THR A 479 -30.90 -21.18 -13.66
N ASP A 480 -30.89 -19.88 -13.46
CA ASP A 480 -31.11 -18.84 -14.47
C ASP A 480 -29.85 -18.42 -15.21
N GLY A 481 -28.69 -19.04 -14.92
CA GLY A 481 -27.40 -18.69 -15.48
C GLY A 481 -26.70 -17.47 -14.84
N SER A 482 -27.28 -16.86 -13.82
CA SER A 482 -26.58 -15.84 -13.04
C SER A 482 -25.49 -16.47 -12.15
N ILE A 483 -24.42 -15.72 -11.88
CA ILE A 483 -23.23 -16.23 -11.19
C ILE A 483 -23.00 -15.41 -9.93
N HIS A 484 -22.91 -16.07 -8.78
CA HIS A 484 -22.46 -15.49 -7.53
C HIS A 484 -20.97 -15.79 -7.34
N LEU A 485 -20.19 -14.76 -7.15
CA LEU A 485 -18.74 -14.83 -6.91
C LEU A 485 -18.40 -14.25 -5.53
N ASN A 486 -17.59 -14.97 -4.78
CA ASN A 486 -17.00 -14.50 -3.55
C ASN A 486 -15.52 -14.88 -3.49
N HIS A 487 -14.68 -14.04 -2.95
CA HIS A 487 -13.26 -14.28 -2.77
C HIS A 487 -12.76 -13.60 -1.48
N GLY A 488 -11.56 -13.96 -1.05
CA GLY A 488 -10.99 -13.44 0.20
C GLY A 488 -10.43 -12.02 0.13
N GLY A 489 -10.27 -11.48 -1.07
CA GLY A 489 -9.79 -10.11 -1.27
C GLY A 489 -10.85 -9.06 -0.90
N THR A 490 -10.39 -7.88 -0.53
CA THR A 490 -11.24 -6.76 -0.09
C THR A 490 -11.17 -5.59 -1.06
N GLU A 491 -12.31 -4.92 -1.31
CA GLU A 491 -12.42 -3.75 -2.18
C GLU A 491 -12.19 -2.48 -1.37
N MET A 492 -11.18 -1.70 -1.75
CA MET A 492 -10.83 -0.43 -1.13
C MET A 492 -10.72 0.73 -2.14
N GLY A 493 -11.34 0.57 -3.32
CA GLY A 493 -11.34 1.52 -4.42
C GLY A 493 -10.39 1.17 -5.57
N GLN A 494 -9.60 0.10 -5.43
CA GLN A 494 -8.62 -0.33 -6.43
C GLN A 494 -9.21 -1.15 -7.58
N GLY A 495 -10.50 -1.49 -7.53
CA GLY A 495 -11.20 -2.26 -8.56
C GLY A 495 -10.90 -3.75 -8.56
N LEU A 496 -10.50 -4.32 -7.42
CA LEU A 496 -10.23 -5.74 -7.29
C LEU A 496 -11.45 -6.59 -7.67
N ASN A 497 -12.62 -6.24 -7.13
CA ASN A 497 -13.86 -6.95 -7.41
C ASN A 497 -14.18 -6.96 -8.92
N THR A 498 -14.02 -5.83 -9.59
CA THR A 498 -14.24 -5.72 -11.04
C THR A 498 -13.30 -6.63 -11.82
N LYS A 499 -12.00 -6.60 -11.50
CA LYS A 499 -10.99 -7.43 -12.17
C LYS A 499 -11.23 -8.92 -11.98
N VAL A 500 -11.56 -9.36 -10.75
CA VAL A 500 -11.84 -10.78 -10.47
C VAL A 500 -13.13 -11.23 -11.16
N ALA A 501 -14.15 -10.38 -11.24
CA ALA A 501 -15.37 -10.69 -12.00
C ALA A 501 -15.08 -10.79 -13.51
N GLN A 502 -14.22 -9.93 -14.08
CA GLN A 502 -13.79 -10.05 -15.48
C GLN A 502 -13.07 -11.39 -15.76
N VAL A 503 -12.26 -11.88 -14.82
CA VAL A 503 -11.62 -13.20 -14.92
C VAL A 503 -12.68 -14.29 -15.05
N VAL A 504 -13.72 -14.26 -14.21
CA VAL A 504 -14.82 -15.26 -14.26
C VAL A 504 -15.66 -15.12 -15.53
N ALA A 505 -15.94 -13.87 -15.96
CA ALA A 505 -16.62 -13.57 -17.21
C ALA A 505 -15.87 -14.16 -18.43
N GLU A 506 -14.56 -13.99 -18.46
CA GLU A 506 -13.68 -14.51 -19.51
C GLU A 506 -13.68 -16.05 -19.56
N ILE A 507 -13.61 -16.71 -18.40
CA ILE A 507 -13.61 -18.18 -18.35
C ILE A 507 -14.93 -18.77 -18.87
N PHE A 508 -16.08 -18.24 -18.43
CA PHE A 508 -17.38 -18.72 -18.87
C PHE A 508 -17.83 -18.08 -20.19
N GLN A 509 -17.12 -17.09 -20.70
CA GLN A 509 -17.50 -16.31 -21.88
C GLN A 509 -18.91 -15.72 -21.75
N VAL A 510 -19.21 -15.13 -20.59
CA VAL A 510 -20.49 -14.48 -20.30
C VAL A 510 -20.28 -12.99 -20.03
N ASP A 511 -21.32 -12.19 -20.27
CA ASP A 511 -21.27 -10.77 -19.97
C ASP A 511 -21.04 -10.50 -18.46
N PHE A 512 -20.24 -9.51 -18.15
CA PHE A 512 -19.89 -9.10 -16.78
C PHE A 512 -21.13 -8.87 -15.90
N SER A 513 -22.21 -8.36 -16.45
CA SER A 513 -23.44 -8.08 -15.70
C SER A 513 -24.13 -9.32 -15.12
N ARG A 514 -23.77 -10.53 -15.59
CA ARG A 514 -24.26 -11.79 -15.02
C ARG A 514 -23.59 -12.17 -13.71
N ILE A 515 -22.52 -11.47 -13.33
CA ILE A 515 -21.71 -11.84 -12.17
C ILE A 515 -22.02 -10.87 -11.02
N GLN A 516 -22.53 -11.42 -9.93
CA GLN A 516 -22.77 -10.71 -8.68
C GLN A 516 -21.66 -11.01 -7.69
N ILE A 517 -20.84 -10.00 -7.36
CA ILE A 517 -19.92 -10.07 -6.22
C ILE A 517 -20.61 -9.51 -4.98
N THR A 518 -20.59 -10.29 -3.90
CA THR A 518 -21.11 -9.87 -2.60
C THR A 518 -19.98 -9.44 -1.66
N ALA A 519 -20.29 -9.13 -0.40
CA ALA A 519 -19.29 -8.79 0.61
C ALA A 519 -18.27 -9.92 0.79
N THR A 520 -17.00 -9.57 1.02
CA THR A 520 -16.00 -10.49 1.55
C THR A 520 -16.44 -10.93 2.94
N ASN A 521 -16.58 -12.23 3.13
CA ASN A 521 -17.20 -12.78 4.33
C ASN A 521 -16.48 -14.09 4.72
N THR A 522 -16.12 -14.21 6.00
CA THR A 522 -15.31 -15.33 6.50
C THR A 522 -16.05 -16.66 6.57
N ASP A 523 -17.39 -16.67 6.50
CA ASP A 523 -18.17 -17.90 6.35
C ASP A 523 -18.15 -18.47 4.92
N LYS A 524 -17.95 -17.59 3.92
CA LYS A 524 -17.94 -18.00 2.51
C LYS A 524 -16.55 -18.40 2.05
N VAL A 525 -15.53 -17.62 2.44
CA VAL A 525 -14.13 -17.86 2.07
C VAL A 525 -13.26 -17.64 3.30
N PRO A 526 -12.96 -18.69 4.08
CA PRO A 526 -12.19 -18.59 5.31
C PRO A 526 -10.68 -18.60 5.06
N ASN A 527 -9.91 -18.20 6.09
CA ASN A 527 -8.44 -18.31 6.15
C ASN A 527 -7.71 -17.63 4.98
N THR A 528 -8.21 -16.49 4.54
CA THR A 528 -7.61 -15.74 3.44
C THR A 528 -6.53 -14.79 3.95
N SER A 529 -5.57 -14.52 3.10
CA SER A 529 -4.51 -13.54 3.36
C SER A 529 -5.03 -12.11 3.25
N PRO A 530 -4.37 -11.12 3.85
CA PRO A 530 -4.76 -9.72 3.72
C PRO A 530 -4.69 -9.25 2.26
N THR A 531 -5.51 -8.27 1.90
CA THR A 531 -5.42 -7.59 0.61
C THR A 531 -4.30 -6.55 0.68
N ALA A 532 -3.08 -7.01 0.46
CA ALA A 532 -1.84 -6.26 0.57
C ALA A 532 -0.78 -6.80 -0.41
N ALA A 533 0.46 -6.31 -0.33
CA ALA A 533 1.59 -6.70 -1.18
C ALA A 533 1.31 -6.62 -2.69
N SER A 534 0.32 -5.84 -3.11
CA SER A 534 -0.16 -5.71 -4.49
C SER A 534 -0.62 -7.01 -5.16
N SER A 535 -0.69 -8.11 -4.41
CA SER A 535 -0.98 -9.45 -4.92
C SER A 535 -2.48 -9.77 -5.02
N GLY A 536 -3.36 -8.82 -4.69
CA GLY A 536 -4.81 -9.07 -4.60
C GLY A 536 -5.41 -9.63 -5.89
N ALA A 537 -5.11 -9.04 -7.06
CA ALA A 537 -5.58 -9.53 -8.35
C ALA A 537 -4.96 -10.89 -8.71
N ASP A 538 -3.65 -11.08 -8.47
CA ASP A 538 -2.95 -12.33 -8.75
C ASP A 538 -3.53 -13.48 -7.93
N LEU A 539 -3.62 -13.33 -6.61
CA LEU A 539 -4.07 -14.37 -5.70
C LEU A 539 -5.56 -14.69 -5.88
N ASN A 540 -6.41 -13.66 -5.75
CA ASN A 540 -7.86 -13.86 -5.80
C ASN A 540 -8.36 -14.12 -7.22
N GLY A 541 -7.73 -13.52 -8.25
CA GLY A 541 -8.00 -13.80 -9.65
C GLY A 541 -7.69 -15.26 -10.02
N LYS A 542 -6.52 -15.78 -9.63
CA LYS A 542 -6.17 -17.20 -9.86
C LYS A 542 -7.06 -18.15 -9.06
N ALA A 543 -7.43 -17.83 -7.82
CA ALA A 543 -8.34 -18.66 -7.03
C ALA A 543 -9.73 -18.72 -7.69
N ALA A 544 -10.26 -17.58 -8.18
CA ALA A 544 -11.52 -17.51 -8.91
C ALA A 544 -11.42 -18.20 -10.28
N GLN A 545 -10.30 -18.05 -10.99
CA GLN A 545 -10.03 -18.79 -12.23
C GLN A 545 -10.12 -20.30 -12.00
N ASN A 546 -9.43 -20.82 -10.98
CA ASN A 546 -9.46 -22.26 -10.66
C ASN A 546 -10.88 -22.77 -10.35
N ALA A 547 -11.67 -22.00 -9.58
CA ALA A 547 -13.07 -22.35 -9.30
C ALA A 547 -13.93 -22.36 -10.58
N ALA A 548 -13.76 -21.37 -11.44
CA ALA A 548 -14.50 -21.24 -12.71
C ALA A 548 -14.12 -22.34 -13.70
N GLU A 549 -12.84 -22.68 -13.82
CA GLU A 549 -12.36 -23.76 -14.69
C GLU A 549 -12.91 -25.11 -14.26
N ILE A 550 -13.00 -25.43 -12.96
CA ILE A 550 -13.63 -26.64 -12.45
C ILE A 550 -15.10 -26.69 -12.88
N LEU A 551 -15.85 -25.61 -12.76
CA LEU A 551 -17.25 -25.55 -13.15
C LEU A 551 -17.42 -25.61 -14.66
N LYS A 552 -16.60 -24.89 -15.43
CA LYS A 552 -16.62 -24.95 -16.90
C LYS A 552 -16.34 -26.35 -17.38
N LYS A 553 -15.37 -27.08 -16.82
CA LYS A 553 -15.07 -28.46 -17.14
C LYS A 553 -16.29 -29.37 -16.89
N ARG A 554 -16.95 -29.23 -15.72
CA ARG A 554 -18.18 -30.00 -15.42
C ARG A 554 -19.29 -29.75 -16.43
N LEU A 555 -19.50 -28.49 -16.83
CA LEU A 555 -20.49 -28.12 -17.84
C LEU A 555 -20.12 -28.65 -19.22
N THR A 556 -18.85 -28.66 -19.60
CA THR A 556 -18.34 -29.24 -20.85
C THR A 556 -18.55 -30.74 -20.89
N GLU A 557 -18.14 -31.46 -19.84
CA GLU A 557 -18.37 -32.93 -19.70
C GLU A 557 -19.86 -33.29 -19.72
N PHE A 558 -20.71 -32.47 -19.09
CA PHE A 558 -22.15 -32.65 -19.13
C PHE A 558 -22.69 -32.45 -20.55
N ALA A 559 -22.33 -31.35 -21.22
CA ALA A 559 -22.76 -31.05 -22.58
C ALA A 559 -22.35 -32.16 -23.54
N ALA A 560 -21.10 -32.63 -23.47
CA ALA A 560 -20.59 -33.72 -24.29
C ALA A 560 -21.42 -34.98 -24.13
N ARG A 561 -21.75 -35.42 -22.92
CA ARG A 561 -22.60 -36.58 -22.64
C ARG A 561 -24.05 -36.36 -23.06
N HIS A 562 -24.63 -35.21 -22.74
CA HIS A 562 -26.04 -34.90 -23.00
C HIS A 562 -26.37 -34.83 -24.49
N TYR A 563 -25.44 -34.29 -25.29
CA TYR A 563 -25.60 -34.15 -26.74
C TYR A 563 -24.91 -35.26 -27.55
N ASN A 564 -24.27 -36.22 -26.86
CA ASN A 564 -23.54 -37.34 -27.48
C ASN A 564 -22.47 -36.89 -28.49
N VAL A 565 -21.58 -36.00 -28.01
CA VAL A 565 -20.43 -35.43 -28.74
C VAL A 565 -19.15 -35.57 -27.90
N THR A 566 -18.00 -35.19 -28.45
CA THR A 566 -16.75 -35.11 -27.67
C THR A 566 -16.64 -33.76 -26.94
N GLU A 567 -15.73 -33.63 -25.95
CA GLU A 567 -15.52 -32.38 -25.23
C GLU A 567 -14.96 -31.30 -26.16
N GLU A 568 -14.20 -31.66 -27.19
CA GLU A 568 -13.65 -30.74 -28.20
C GLU A 568 -14.75 -30.08 -29.06
N ASP A 569 -15.93 -30.72 -29.17
CA ASP A 569 -17.07 -30.17 -29.86
C ASP A 569 -17.85 -29.12 -29.06
N VAL A 570 -17.45 -28.86 -27.81
CA VAL A 570 -18.11 -27.90 -26.89
C VAL A 570 -17.31 -26.61 -26.77
N GLU A 571 -17.84 -25.51 -27.25
CA GLU A 571 -17.20 -24.20 -27.20
C GLU A 571 -18.09 -23.16 -26.53
N PHE A 572 -17.55 -22.45 -25.54
CA PHE A 572 -18.20 -21.30 -24.86
C PHE A 572 -17.78 -20.00 -25.52
N ARG A 573 -18.74 -19.18 -25.95
CA ARG A 573 -18.45 -17.85 -26.50
C ARG A 573 -19.65 -16.91 -26.36
N ASN A 574 -19.41 -15.70 -25.89
CA ASN A 574 -20.36 -14.59 -25.79
C ASN A 574 -21.77 -15.00 -25.29
N GLY A 575 -21.85 -15.65 -24.12
CA GLY A 575 -23.09 -16.04 -23.45
C GLY A 575 -23.80 -17.26 -24.08
N HIS A 576 -23.14 -17.92 -25.01
CA HIS A 576 -23.66 -19.09 -25.69
C HIS A 576 -22.67 -20.28 -25.64
N VAL A 577 -23.18 -21.46 -25.85
CA VAL A 577 -22.37 -22.69 -25.93
C VAL A 577 -22.71 -23.40 -27.23
N ARG A 578 -21.71 -23.54 -28.11
CA ARG A 578 -21.81 -24.36 -29.31
C ARG A 578 -21.49 -25.79 -28.96
N VAL A 579 -22.36 -26.70 -29.35
CA VAL A 579 -22.19 -28.13 -29.21
C VAL A 579 -22.28 -28.73 -30.60
N ARG A 580 -21.14 -28.94 -31.25
CA ARG A 580 -21.01 -29.30 -32.67
C ARG A 580 -21.75 -28.32 -33.60
N ASP A 581 -22.95 -28.65 -34.10
CA ASP A 581 -23.74 -27.83 -35.03
C ASP A 581 -24.88 -27.06 -34.34
N GLN A 582 -25.12 -27.28 -33.04
CA GLN A 582 -26.18 -26.67 -32.29
C GLN A 582 -25.60 -25.60 -31.35
N ILE A 583 -26.29 -24.46 -31.24
CA ILE A 583 -25.96 -23.42 -30.26
C ILE A 583 -27.08 -23.32 -29.23
N VAL A 584 -26.71 -23.34 -27.94
CA VAL A 584 -27.62 -23.15 -26.83
C VAL A 584 -27.15 -21.94 -26.01
N SER A 585 -28.05 -21.27 -25.32
CA SER A 585 -27.62 -20.21 -24.40
C SER A 585 -26.96 -20.80 -23.15
N PHE A 586 -26.12 -20.01 -22.49
CA PHE A 586 -25.47 -20.43 -21.24
C PHE A 586 -26.53 -20.86 -20.20
N GLU A 587 -27.63 -20.08 -20.08
CA GLU A 587 -28.74 -20.37 -19.17
C GLU A 587 -29.39 -21.70 -19.46
N GLN A 588 -29.63 -22.00 -20.75
CA GLN A 588 -30.23 -23.31 -21.16
C GLN A 588 -29.32 -24.47 -20.78
N LEU A 589 -28.02 -24.37 -21.03
CA LEU A 589 -27.06 -25.40 -20.63
C LEU A 589 -27.04 -25.58 -19.11
N VAL A 590 -27.01 -24.48 -18.34
CA VAL A 590 -27.03 -24.52 -16.87
C VAL A 590 -28.30 -25.16 -16.33
N GLN A 591 -29.46 -24.83 -16.90
CA GLN A 591 -30.75 -25.42 -16.51
C GLN A 591 -30.79 -26.92 -16.81
N GLN A 592 -30.31 -27.35 -17.99
CA GLN A 592 -30.20 -28.76 -18.34
C GLN A 592 -29.26 -29.52 -17.39
N ALA A 593 -28.11 -28.90 -17.06
CA ALA A 593 -27.16 -29.47 -16.11
C ALA A 593 -27.76 -29.61 -14.69
N TYR A 594 -28.56 -28.64 -14.26
CA TYR A 594 -29.29 -28.73 -12.99
C TYR A 594 -30.28 -29.88 -12.96
N PHE A 595 -31.09 -30.07 -14.02
CA PHE A 595 -32.03 -31.20 -14.11
C PHE A 595 -31.30 -32.55 -14.18
N ALA A 596 -30.08 -32.58 -14.69
CA ALA A 596 -29.22 -33.74 -14.70
C ALA A 596 -28.43 -33.95 -13.40
N GLN A 597 -28.71 -33.16 -12.35
CA GLN A 597 -28.08 -33.24 -11.04
C GLN A 597 -26.55 -32.95 -11.06
N VAL A 598 -26.11 -32.10 -11.97
CA VAL A 598 -24.70 -31.61 -12.02
C VAL A 598 -24.50 -30.50 -10.98
N SER A 599 -23.46 -30.61 -10.18
CA SER A 599 -23.13 -29.57 -9.18
C SER A 599 -22.70 -28.27 -9.84
N LEU A 600 -23.40 -27.18 -9.52
CA LEU A 600 -23.19 -25.83 -10.04
C LEU A 600 -22.44 -24.92 -9.04
N SER A 601 -21.72 -25.51 -8.08
CA SER A 601 -20.96 -24.82 -7.07
C SER A 601 -19.55 -25.41 -6.99
N SER A 602 -18.54 -24.52 -6.81
CA SER A 602 -17.15 -24.91 -6.58
C SER A 602 -16.40 -23.87 -5.77
N THR A 603 -15.47 -24.35 -4.95
CA THR A 603 -14.38 -23.52 -4.38
C THR A 603 -13.16 -23.60 -5.28
N GLY A 604 -12.32 -22.58 -5.22
CA GLY A 604 -11.00 -22.55 -5.84
C GLY A 604 -9.96 -22.11 -4.84
N PHE A 605 -8.75 -22.60 -4.99
CA PHE A 605 -7.62 -22.27 -4.15
C PHE A 605 -6.39 -22.01 -5.03
N TYR A 606 -5.57 -21.04 -4.63
CA TYR A 606 -4.30 -20.73 -5.29
C TYR A 606 -3.23 -20.42 -4.26
N ARG A 607 -2.02 -20.84 -4.52
CA ARG A 607 -0.80 -20.39 -3.82
C ARG A 607 0.27 -20.00 -4.85
N THR A 608 1.00 -18.94 -4.59
CA THR A 608 2.07 -18.48 -5.47
C THR A 608 3.23 -19.47 -5.49
N PRO A 609 3.65 -19.95 -6.67
CA PRO A 609 4.76 -20.89 -6.79
C PRO A 609 6.12 -20.20 -6.74
N LYS A 610 7.22 -20.97 -6.67
CA LYS A 610 8.62 -20.55 -6.84
C LYS A 610 9.17 -19.57 -5.80
N ILE A 611 8.39 -19.11 -4.83
CA ILE A 611 8.85 -18.17 -3.79
C ILE A 611 9.41 -18.91 -2.58
N PHE A 612 10.55 -18.44 -2.11
CA PHE A 612 11.20 -18.93 -0.89
C PHE A 612 12.17 -17.87 -0.37
N TYR A 613 12.34 -17.77 0.93
CA TYR A 613 13.33 -16.88 1.53
C TYR A 613 13.81 -17.45 2.88
N ASP A 614 15.13 -17.59 2.99
CA ASP A 614 15.78 -17.92 4.26
C ASP A 614 16.28 -16.63 4.91
N ARG A 615 15.55 -16.19 5.94
CA ARG A 615 15.87 -14.96 6.66
C ARG A 615 17.22 -15.05 7.38
N SER A 616 17.60 -16.24 7.87
CA SER A 616 18.86 -16.43 8.61
C SER A 616 20.09 -16.25 7.70
N GLN A 617 19.96 -16.60 6.43
CA GLN A 617 21.00 -16.48 5.40
C GLN A 617 20.87 -15.19 4.58
N ALA A 618 19.79 -14.42 4.77
CA ALA A 618 19.39 -13.30 3.92
C ALA A 618 19.39 -13.64 2.41
N ARG A 619 18.91 -14.84 2.06
CA ARG A 619 18.96 -15.40 0.69
C ARG A 619 17.66 -16.02 0.26
N GLY A 620 17.32 -15.84 -1.02
CA GLY A 620 16.19 -16.53 -1.62
C GLY A 620 15.58 -15.83 -2.81
N ARG A 621 14.38 -16.27 -3.14
CA ARG A 621 13.49 -15.66 -4.12
C ARG A 621 12.23 -15.17 -3.39
N PRO A 622 12.30 -14.04 -2.65
CA PRO A 622 11.15 -13.54 -1.89
C PRO A 622 10.04 -13.03 -2.80
N PHE A 623 10.34 -12.68 -4.07
CA PHE A 623 9.39 -12.11 -5.00
C PHE A 623 9.11 -13.05 -6.18
N TYR A 624 7.84 -13.19 -6.55
CA TYR A 624 7.42 -14.01 -7.67
C TYR A 624 7.89 -13.42 -9.00
N TYR A 625 7.72 -12.11 -9.15
CA TYR A 625 8.22 -11.33 -10.29
C TYR A 625 8.49 -9.88 -9.87
N PHE A 626 9.07 -9.11 -10.78
CA PHE A 626 9.24 -7.66 -10.63
C PHE A 626 8.30 -6.90 -11.58
N ALA A 627 7.65 -5.86 -11.06
CA ALA A 627 6.99 -4.84 -11.86
C ALA A 627 7.96 -3.68 -12.08
N PHE A 628 7.97 -3.13 -13.30
CA PHE A 628 8.86 -2.05 -13.70
C PHE A 628 8.09 -0.77 -14.00
N GLY A 629 8.72 0.37 -13.82
CA GLY A 629 8.18 1.67 -14.16
C GLY A 629 9.26 2.71 -14.29
N ALA A 630 8.93 3.85 -14.91
CA ALA A 630 9.79 5.02 -14.94
C ALA A 630 8.93 6.29 -14.99
N ALA A 631 9.42 7.36 -14.35
CA ALA A 631 8.78 8.68 -14.39
C ALA A 631 9.82 9.76 -14.70
N CYS A 632 9.44 10.71 -15.56
CA CYS A 632 10.21 11.91 -15.88
C CYS A 632 9.40 13.14 -15.44
N VAL A 633 9.89 13.88 -14.43
CA VAL A 633 9.18 15.03 -13.84
C VAL A 633 9.97 16.31 -14.02
N GLU A 634 9.28 17.38 -14.47
CA GLU A 634 9.80 18.73 -14.53
C GLU A 634 9.10 19.62 -13.50
N VAL A 635 9.89 20.40 -12.77
CA VAL A 635 9.41 21.34 -11.75
C VAL A 635 9.97 22.73 -11.98
N ILE A 636 9.32 23.72 -11.38
CA ILE A 636 9.86 25.06 -11.20
C ILE A 636 9.84 25.41 -9.71
N VAL A 637 10.91 25.97 -9.21
CA VAL A 637 11.12 26.35 -7.80
C VAL A 637 11.35 27.84 -7.71
N ASP A 638 10.66 28.52 -6.81
CA ASP A 638 10.97 29.89 -6.39
C ASP A 638 12.02 29.80 -5.27
N THR A 639 13.23 30.25 -5.54
CA THR A 639 14.34 30.14 -4.60
C THR A 639 14.32 31.16 -3.46
N LEU A 640 13.36 32.11 -3.47
CA LEU A 640 13.17 33.08 -2.39
C LEU A 640 12.17 32.60 -1.33
N THR A 641 11.23 31.73 -1.72
CA THR A 641 10.18 31.22 -0.83
C THR A 641 10.31 29.74 -0.56
N GLY A 642 11.00 29.00 -1.44
CA GLY A 642 11.03 27.54 -1.46
C GLY A 642 9.79 26.90 -2.07
N GLU A 643 8.79 27.67 -2.51
CA GLU A 643 7.61 27.15 -3.20
C GLU A 643 7.98 26.57 -4.56
N TYR A 644 7.22 25.59 -4.99
CA TYR A 644 7.44 24.94 -6.29
C TYR A 644 6.13 24.52 -6.94
N LYS A 645 6.21 24.26 -8.26
CA LYS A 645 5.11 23.76 -9.06
C LYS A 645 5.61 22.62 -9.96
N MET A 646 4.85 21.53 -9.97
CA MET A 646 5.03 20.45 -10.94
C MET A 646 4.51 20.92 -12.31
N LEU A 647 5.40 20.96 -13.31
CA LEU A 647 5.05 21.44 -14.66
C LEU A 647 4.59 20.30 -15.56
N ARG A 648 5.34 19.21 -15.60
CA ARG A 648 5.00 18.05 -16.42
C ARG A 648 5.51 16.77 -15.77
N ALA A 649 4.73 15.71 -15.85
CA ALA A 649 5.14 14.35 -15.52
C ALA A 649 4.80 13.40 -16.67
N ASP A 650 5.80 12.68 -17.16
CA ASP A 650 5.67 11.61 -18.14
C ASP A 650 5.95 10.28 -17.44
N ILE A 651 5.02 9.33 -17.54
CA ILE A 651 5.07 8.05 -16.82
C ILE A 651 4.88 6.90 -17.82
N LEU A 652 5.76 5.90 -17.69
CA LEU A 652 5.64 4.62 -18.38
C LEU A 652 5.63 3.51 -17.32
N HIS A 653 4.61 2.63 -17.32
CA HIS A 653 4.45 1.62 -16.29
C HIS A 653 4.08 0.25 -16.87
N ASP A 654 4.71 -0.82 -16.34
CA ASP A 654 4.52 -2.20 -16.74
C ASP A 654 3.45 -2.86 -15.88
N VAL A 655 2.36 -3.27 -16.52
CA VAL A 655 1.22 -3.98 -15.91
C VAL A 655 1.04 -5.40 -16.48
N GLY A 656 2.00 -5.89 -17.29
CA GLY A 656 1.82 -7.11 -18.08
C GLY A 656 0.65 -6.96 -19.06
N ASP A 657 -0.09 -8.04 -19.28
CA ASP A 657 -1.37 -7.97 -19.99
C ASP A 657 -2.43 -7.41 -19.01
N SER A 658 -2.87 -6.18 -19.24
CA SER A 658 -3.80 -5.50 -18.36
C SER A 658 -5.14 -6.23 -18.26
N LEU A 659 -5.61 -6.49 -17.03
CA LEU A 659 -6.96 -7.03 -16.81
C LEU A 659 -8.06 -6.00 -17.10
N ASN A 660 -7.79 -4.73 -16.79
CA ASN A 660 -8.70 -3.60 -17.02
C ASN A 660 -7.87 -2.32 -17.20
N PRO A 661 -7.62 -1.88 -18.45
CA PRO A 661 -6.74 -0.74 -18.72
C PRO A 661 -7.14 0.57 -18.04
N ALA A 662 -8.43 0.88 -17.96
CA ALA A 662 -8.90 2.10 -17.32
C ALA A 662 -8.62 2.12 -15.81
N ILE A 663 -8.84 0.98 -15.14
CA ILE A 663 -8.53 0.84 -13.70
C ILE A 663 -7.02 0.90 -13.48
N ASP A 664 -6.22 0.25 -14.33
CA ASP A 664 -4.77 0.24 -14.21
C ASP A 664 -4.17 1.63 -14.38
N ILE A 665 -4.61 2.39 -15.37
CA ILE A 665 -4.20 3.80 -15.56
C ILE A 665 -4.54 4.62 -14.30
N GLY A 666 -5.78 4.51 -13.79
CA GLY A 666 -6.19 5.22 -12.57
C GLY A 666 -5.35 4.84 -11.34
N GLN A 667 -4.89 3.58 -11.24
CA GLN A 667 -3.98 3.16 -10.17
C GLN A 667 -2.57 3.75 -10.33
N VAL A 668 -2.09 3.92 -11.57
CA VAL A 668 -0.79 4.57 -11.84
C VAL A 668 -0.86 6.06 -11.50
N GLU A 669 -1.89 6.76 -11.95
CA GLU A 669 -2.11 8.19 -11.65
C GLU A 669 -2.23 8.44 -10.15
N GLY A 670 -3.12 7.71 -9.48
CA GLY A 670 -3.34 7.83 -8.04
C GLY A 670 -2.11 7.43 -7.21
N GLY A 671 -1.36 6.42 -7.66
CA GLY A 671 -0.11 6.02 -7.03
C GLY A 671 0.98 7.08 -7.11
N PHE A 672 1.17 7.65 -8.30
CA PHE A 672 2.13 8.74 -8.52
C PHE A 672 1.81 9.96 -7.65
N ILE A 673 0.56 10.43 -7.65
CA ILE A 673 0.15 11.61 -6.87
C ILE A 673 0.32 11.36 -5.36
N GLN A 674 -0.02 10.16 -4.88
CA GLN A 674 0.17 9.81 -3.47
C GLN A 674 1.65 9.75 -3.08
N GLY A 675 2.51 9.19 -3.93
CA GLY A 675 3.97 9.17 -3.72
C GLY A 675 4.60 10.56 -3.80
N MET A 676 4.12 11.39 -4.74
CA MET A 676 4.51 12.78 -4.83
C MET A 676 4.14 13.55 -3.55
N GLY A 677 2.92 13.39 -3.04
CA GLY A 677 2.45 14.02 -1.80
C GLY A 677 3.33 13.67 -0.61
N TRP A 678 3.65 12.37 -0.43
CA TRP A 678 4.55 11.91 0.63
C TRP A 678 5.90 12.61 0.61
N LEU A 679 6.47 12.83 -0.58
CA LEU A 679 7.81 13.37 -0.73
C LEU A 679 7.85 14.90 -0.84
N THR A 680 6.68 15.56 -0.80
CA THR A 680 6.56 17.03 -1.01
C THR A 680 5.84 17.74 0.12
N THR A 681 4.52 17.55 0.26
CA THR A 681 3.68 18.39 1.13
C THR A 681 3.15 17.70 2.38
N GLU A 682 3.13 16.37 2.40
CA GLU A 682 2.58 15.59 3.52
C GLU A 682 3.62 15.46 4.64
N GLU A 683 3.45 16.24 5.71
CA GLU A 683 4.38 16.24 6.82
C GLU A 683 3.68 15.90 8.14
N LEU A 684 4.24 14.94 8.88
CA LEU A 684 3.83 14.57 10.22
C LEU A 684 4.74 15.32 11.23
N VAL A 685 4.12 16.09 12.11
CA VAL A 685 4.82 16.90 13.10
C VAL A 685 4.36 16.54 14.50
N TRP A 686 5.29 16.12 15.36
CA TRP A 686 5.05 15.88 16.77
C TRP A 686 5.67 16.99 17.60
N ASN A 687 5.00 17.43 18.67
CA ASN A 687 5.59 18.35 19.63
C ASN A 687 6.51 17.61 20.63
N ALA A 688 7.21 18.36 21.47
CA ALA A 688 8.12 17.81 22.48
C ALA A 688 7.45 16.90 23.53
N LYS A 689 6.12 16.88 23.60
CA LYS A 689 5.33 15.98 24.46
C LYS A 689 4.84 14.72 23.72
N GLY A 690 5.28 14.51 22.48
CA GLY A 690 4.86 13.36 21.66
C GLY A 690 3.45 13.45 21.09
N LYS A 691 2.79 14.62 21.19
CA LYS A 691 1.46 14.83 20.58
C LYS A 691 1.63 15.16 19.10
N LEU A 692 0.88 14.43 18.24
CA LEU A 692 0.79 14.73 16.81
C LEU A 692 0.04 16.06 16.61
N MET A 693 0.70 17.03 15.95
CA MET A 693 0.15 18.36 15.69
C MET A 693 -0.59 18.43 14.36
N THR A 694 -0.16 17.64 13.37
CA THR A 694 -0.77 17.54 12.04
C THR A 694 -1.83 16.42 12.03
N ASN A 695 -2.88 16.56 12.81
CA ASN A 695 -3.85 15.50 13.09
C ASN A 695 -5.24 15.73 12.47
N GLY A 696 -5.31 16.48 11.39
CA GLY A 696 -6.58 16.71 10.69
C GLY A 696 -6.42 17.45 9.38
N PRO A 697 -7.51 17.59 8.58
CA PRO A 697 -7.46 18.19 7.24
C PRO A 697 -6.94 19.63 7.20
N ALA A 698 -7.06 20.36 8.30
CA ALA A 698 -6.61 21.75 8.40
C ALA A 698 -5.08 21.87 8.53
N SER A 699 -4.40 20.83 9.02
CA SER A 699 -2.97 20.87 9.36
C SER A 699 -2.15 19.84 8.62
N TYR A 700 -2.73 18.73 8.14
CA TYR A 700 -2.07 17.72 7.33
C TYR A 700 -2.42 17.91 5.85
N LYS A 701 -1.41 18.16 5.01
CA LYS A 701 -1.57 18.66 3.65
C LYS A 701 -1.44 17.57 2.60
N ILE A 702 -2.51 16.85 2.29
CA ILE A 702 -2.55 15.97 1.12
C ILE A 702 -2.56 16.81 -0.19
N PRO A 703 -2.06 16.29 -1.32
CA PRO A 703 -2.14 16.99 -2.61
C PRO A 703 -3.58 17.32 -2.99
N ALA A 704 -3.80 18.60 -3.34
CA ALA A 704 -5.04 19.07 -3.94
C ALA A 704 -4.94 19.02 -5.48
N VAL A 705 -6.05 19.28 -6.19
CA VAL A 705 -6.07 19.34 -7.65
C VAL A 705 -5.05 20.35 -8.21
N ALA A 706 -4.84 21.46 -7.49
CA ALA A 706 -3.86 22.48 -7.87
C ALA A 706 -2.40 22.02 -7.73
N ASP A 707 -2.11 20.96 -6.96
CA ASP A 707 -0.75 20.44 -6.75
C ASP A 707 -0.35 19.44 -7.84
N MET A 708 -1.31 18.94 -8.63
CA MET A 708 -1.04 18.06 -9.75
C MET A 708 -0.09 18.70 -10.77
N PRO A 709 0.70 17.90 -11.51
CA PRO A 709 1.40 18.38 -12.69
C PRO A 709 0.43 19.07 -13.66
N LEU A 710 0.84 20.20 -14.24
CA LEU A 710 0.02 20.90 -15.25
C LEU A 710 -0.21 20.04 -16.50
N ASP A 711 0.75 19.18 -16.81
CA ASP A 711 0.70 18.19 -17.89
C ASP A 711 1.07 16.81 -17.31
N LEU A 712 0.08 15.93 -17.16
CA LEU A 712 0.28 14.55 -16.65
C LEU A 712 0.02 13.55 -17.78
N ARG A 713 1.05 12.82 -18.16
CA ARG A 713 1.02 11.84 -19.26
C ARG A 713 1.35 10.45 -18.71
N VAL A 714 0.38 9.56 -18.78
CA VAL A 714 0.54 8.17 -18.30
C VAL A 714 0.36 7.21 -19.47
N LYS A 715 1.30 6.28 -19.62
CA LYS A 715 1.22 5.18 -20.58
C LYS A 715 1.52 3.86 -19.90
N LEU A 716 0.78 2.82 -20.26
CA LEU A 716 1.10 1.45 -19.92
C LEU A 716 2.04 0.88 -20.99
N VAL A 717 2.97 0.01 -20.58
CA VAL A 717 3.82 -0.73 -21.53
C VAL A 717 2.96 -1.70 -22.32
N GLU A 718 3.05 -1.64 -23.62
CA GLU A 718 2.27 -2.48 -24.53
C GLU A 718 3.07 -3.72 -24.98
N ASN A 719 2.36 -4.81 -25.34
CA ASN A 719 2.93 -6.04 -25.91
C ASN A 719 4.02 -6.71 -25.05
N ARG A 720 3.89 -6.60 -23.72
CA ARG A 720 4.82 -7.17 -22.73
C ARG A 720 4.07 -7.87 -21.60
N LYS A 721 3.64 -9.10 -21.87
CA LYS A 721 2.98 -9.94 -20.86
C LYS A 721 3.91 -10.37 -19.74
N ASN A 722 3.35 -10.66 -18.58
CA ASN A 722 4.11 -11.28 -17.50
C ASN A 722 4.60 -12.67 -17.93
N PRO A 723 5.89 -12.97 -17.86
CA PRO A 723 6.41 -14.30 -18.20
C PRO A 723 5.99 -15.38 -17.18
N GLU A 724 5.67 -14.98 -15.93
CA GLU A 724 5.17 -15.89 -14.92
C GLU A 724 3.69 -16.20 -15.15
N ASP A 725 3.25 -17.38 -14.70
CA ASP A 725 1.85 -17.80 -14.79
C ASP A 725 0.97 -17.10 -13.75
N THR A 726 0.83 -15.78 -13.92
CA THR A 726 -0.15 -14.96 -13.19
C THR A 726 -1.51 -15.03 -13.90
N VAL A 727 -2.54 -14.44 -13.29
CA VAL A 727 -3.87 -14.37 -13.88
C VAL A 727 -3.81 -13.61 -15.22
N PHE A 728 -4.06 -14.30 -16.32
CA PHE A 728 -3.96 -13.77 -17.69
C PHE A 728 -2.67 -12.99 -17.97
N HIS A 729 -1.53 -13.41 -17.41
CA HIS A 729 -0.22 -12.78 -17.57
C HIS A 729 -0.16 -11.30 -17.19
N SER A 730 -1.06 -10.85 -16.32
CA SER A 730 -1.05 -9.50 -15.75
C SER A 730 0.07 -9.31 -14.72
N LYS A 731 0.39 -8.06 -14.41
CA LYS A 731 1.25 -7.68 -13.28
C LYS A 731 0.49 -6.77 -12.31
N ALA A 732 0.89 -6.81 -11.07
CA ALA A 732 0.34 -5.99 -10.00
C ALA A 732 0.59 -4.49 -10.25
N VAL A 733 -0.41 -3.66 -9.98
CA VAL A 733 -0.39 -2.21 -10.17
C VAL A 733 -0.77 -1.44 -8.89
N GLY A 734 -0.87 -2.14 -7.75
CA GLY A 734 -1.27 -1.52 -6.48
C GLY A 734 -0.18 -0.63 -5.89
N GLU A 735 1.00 -1.19 -5.59
CA GLU A 735 2.09 -0.48 -4.91
C GLU A 735 3.13 0.14 -5.87
N PRO A 736 3.57 -0.54 -6.96
CA PRO A 736 4.70 -0.03 -7.76
C PRO A 736 4.54 1.40 -8.26
N PRO A 737 3.36 1.88 -8.68
CA PRO A 737 3.19 3.26 -9.13
C PRO A 737 3.48 4.34 -8.08
N PHE A 738 3.41 3.99 -6.79
CA PHE A 738 3.70 4.93 -5.70
C PHE A 738 5.14 5.46 -5.78
N MET A 739 6.11 4.61 -6.11
CA MET A 739 7.52 4.98 -6.21
C MET A 739 7.86 5.89 -7.37
N LEU A 740 6.97 6.00 -8.37
CA LEU A 740 7.12 6.97 -9.46
C LEU A 740 7.16 8.43 -8.95
N GLY A 741 6.55 8.69 -7.79
CA GLY A 741 6.60 9.98 -7.11
C GLY A 741 8.00 10.43 -6.68
N ILE A 742 8.99 9.52 -6.61
CA ILE A 742 10.38 9.83 -6.27
C ILE A 742 10.99 10.81 -7.29
N ALA A 743 10.58 10.70 -8.57
CA ALA A 743 11.02 11.62 -9.62
C ALA A 743 10.71 13.10 -9.30
N ALA A 744 9.59 13.38 -8.62
CA ALA A 744 9.24 14.75 -8.23
C ALA A 744 10.21 15.32 -7.20
N TRP A 745 10.56 14.53 -6.17
CA TRP A 745 11.55 14.91 -5.16
C TRP A 745 12.94 15.11 -5.75
N CYS A 746 13.39 14.21 -6.62
CA CYS A 746 14.66 14.34 -7.34
C CYS A 746 14.68 15.60 -8.26
N ALA A 747 13.56 15.92 -8.92
CA ALA A 747 13.45 17.12 -9.78
C ALA A 747 13.53 18.41 -8.96
N ILE A 748 12.91 18.48 -7.77
CA ILE A 748 13.05 19.62 -6.84
C ILE A 748 14.52 19.79 -6.45
N LYS A 749 15.21 18.72 -6.07
CA LYS A 749 16.63 18.76 -5.74
C LYS A 749 17.50 19.17 -6.93
N ASP A 750 17.16 18.74 -8.14
CA ASP A 750 17.85 19.14 -9.36
C ASP A 750 17.71 20.65 -9.63
N ALA A 751 16.52 21.23 -9.42
CA ALA A 751 16.30 22.65 -9.51
C ALA A 751 17.18 23.43 -8.52
N VAL A 752 17.22 22.98 -7.26
CA VAL A 752 18.01 23.62 -6.20
C VAL A 752 19.52 23.47 -6.46
N ALA A 753 19.98 22.30 -6.93
CA ALA A 753 21.38 22.06 -7.27
C ALA A 753 21.89 22.98 -8.39
N SER A 754 21.00 23.45 -9.27
CA SER A 754 21.36 24.39 -10.35
C SER A 754 21.90 25.72 -9.86
N ILE A 755 21.60 26.12 -8.62
CA ILE A 755 22.14 27.33 -7.97
C ILE A 755 23.67 27.25 -7.84
N ALA A 756 24.20 26.04 -7.64
CA ALA A 756 25.64 25.75 -7.50
C ALA A 756 26.18 24.95 -8.70
N ASP A 757 25.69 25.25 -9.91
CA ASP A 757 26.11 24.60 -11.18
C ASP A 757 26.10 23.07 -11.13
N TYR A 758 25.16 22.50 -10.38
CA TYR A 758 24.96 21.05 -10.17
C TYR A 758 26.17 20.32 -9.54
N ARG A 759 27.06 21.03 -8.84
CA ARG A 759 28.30 20.48 -8.24
C ARG A 759 28.18 20.16 -6.76
N VAL A 760 27.10 20.56 -6.12
CA VAL A 760 26.85 20.35 -4.71
C VAL A 760 25.53 19.61 -4.53
N GLN A 761 25.51 18.61 -3.65
CA GLN A 761 24.29 17.90 -3.29
C GLN A 761 23.44 18.76 -2.36
N PRO A 762 22.19 19.12 -2.72
CA PRO A 762 21.28 19.77 -1.82
C PRO A 762 20.89 18.87 -0.65
N ASN A 763 21.00 19.38 0.56
CA ASN A 763 20.55 18.69 1.77
C ASN A 763 19.04 18.97 1.98
N ILE A 764 18.21 18.23 1.25
CA ILE A 764 16.75 18.31 1.30
C ILE A 764 16.23 16.95 1.68
N ASP A 765 15.81 16.81 2.94
CA ASP A 765 15.15 15.63 3.45
C ASP A 765 13.75 15.46 2.83
N ALA A 766 13.17 14.26 2.93
CA ALA A 766 11.80 14.03 2.53
C ALA A 766 10.84 14.14 3.75
N PRO A 767 9.69 14.82 3.58
CA PRO A 767 9.19 15.56 2.42
C PRO A 767 9.96 16.86 2.14
N ALA A 768 10.10 17.23 0.86
CA ALA A 768 10.68 18.50 0.44
C ALA A 768 9.67 19.64 0.63
N THR A 769 9.35 19.97 1.87
CA THR A 769 8.47 21.12 2.16
C THR A 769 9.09 22.42 1.67
N PRO A 770 8.30 23.48 1.39
CA PRO A 770 8.85 24.79 0.98
C PRO A 770 9.95 25.29 1.90
N GLU A 771 9.82 25.11 3.21
CA GLU A 771 10.84 25.46 4.20
C GLU A 771 12.17 24.71 3.96
N ARG A 772 12.14 23.37 3.77
CA ARG A 772 13.33 22.57 3.49
C ARG A 772 13.96 22.92 2.15
N VAL A 773 13.14 23.21 1.14
CA VAL A 773 13.60 23.67 -0.17
C VAL A 773 14.30 25.01 -0.06
N LEU A 774 13.74 25.98 0.70
CA LEU A 774 14.35 27.27 0.95
C LEU A 774 15.71 27.12 1.64
N TRP A 775 15.81 26.29 2.67
CA TRP A 775 17.09 26.02 3.34
C TRP A 775 18.11 25.35 2.40
N GLY A 776 17.67 24.47 1.53
CA GLY A 776 18.48 23.89 0.46
C GLY A 776 19.02 24.97 -0.49
N CYS A 777 18.19 25.93 -0.89
CA CYS A 777 18.63 27.08 -1.71
C CYS A 777 19.68 27.93 -0.98
N GLU A 778 19.49 28.20 0.30
CA GLU A 778 20.47 28.95 1.11
C GLU A 778 21.80 28.19 1.27
N GLN A 779 21.75 26.86 1.43
CA GLN A 779 22.95 26.01 1.43
C GLN A 779 23.73 26.16 0.12
N MET A 780 23.03 26.10 -1.03
CA MET A 780 23.67 26.26 -2.34
C MET A 780 24.31 27.64 -2.52
N ARG A 781 23.64 28.72 -2.11
CA ARG A 781 24.20 30.09 -2.15
C ARG A 781 25.45 30.20 -1.31
N LYS A 782 25.46 29.62 -0.09
CA LYS A 782 26.63 29.58 0.78
C LYS A 782 27.78 28.80 0.17
N ALA A 783 27.51 27.66 -0.48
CA ALA A 783 28.53 26.88 -1.16
C ALA A 783 29.15 27.64 -2.34
N VAL A 784 28.37 28.38 -3.13
CA VAL A 784 28.86 29.26 -4.21
C VAL A 784 29.73 30.39 -3.64
N ALA A 785 29.28 31.03 -2.58
CA ALA A 785 30.05 32.12 -1.95
C ALA A 785 31.40 31.64 -1.38
N ALA A 786 31.43 30.45 -0.78
CA ALA A 786 32.67 29.86 -0.25
C ALA A 786 33.66 29.42 -1.34
N ALA A 787 33.18 29.11 -2.55
CA ALA A 787 34.02 28.74 -3.71
C ALA A 787 34.60 29.98 -4.43
N GLN A 788 34.10 31.19 -4.18
CA GLN A 788 34.66 32.43 -4.73
C GLN A 788 35.91 32.82 -3.96
N PRO A 789 37.04 33.20 -4.61
CA PRO A 789 38.20 33.69 -3.92
C PRO A 789 37.84 34.98 -3.14
N ALA A 790 38.31 35.09 -1.91
CA ALA A 790 38.09 36.27 -1.08
C ALA A 790 38.43 37.54 -1.88
N LYS A 791 37.45 38.47 -2.01
CA LYS A 791 37.73 39.78 -2.59
C LYS A 791 38.90 40.41 -1.77
N PRO A 792 39.96 40.90 -2.43
CA PRO A 792 41.02 41.61 -1.70
C PRO A 792 40.36 42.76 -0.92
N GLU A 793 40.63 42.80 0.36
CA GLU A 793 40.26 43.99 1.19
C GLU A 793 40.85 45.21 0.49
N LEU A 794 39.98 46.15 0.10
CA LEU A 794 40.42 47.47 -0.34
C LEU A 794 41.19 48.08 0.81
N GLU A 795 42.52 48.15 0.68
CA GLU A 795 43.31 48.94 1.60
C GLU A 795 42.73 50.35 1.67
N THR A 796 42.19 50.67 2.80
CA THR A 796 41.79 52.08 3.13
C THR A 796 43.04 52.90 3.14
N VAL A 797 43.25 53.70 2.10
CA VAL A 797 44.29 54.73 2.06
C VAL A 797 43.95 55.72 3.16
N PRO A 798 44.82 55.96 4.14
CA PRO A 798 44.59 57.01 5.15
C PRO A 798 44.75 58.38 4.50
N HIS A 799 43.73 59.22 4.68
CA HIS A 799 43.81 60.65 4.33
C HIS A 799 44.65 61.44 5.36
#